data_e68da18e353349b46b0ebcbb4969abed
#
_entry.id   e68da18e353349b46b0ebcbb4969abed
#
_cell.length_a   1.000
_cell.length_b   1.000
_cell.length_c   1.000
_cell.angle_alpha   90.00
_cell.angle_beta   90.00
_cell.angle_gamma   90.00
#
_symmetry.space_group_name_H-M   'P 1'
#
loop_
_entity.id
_entity.type
_entity.pdbx_description
1 polymer ?
#
loop_
_entity_poly.entity_id
_entity_poly.type
_entity_poly.pdbx_seq_one_letter_code
_entity_poly.pdbx_strand_id
1 'polypeptide(L)'
;MIIKQEEFNMNKDLLYYIPTGEFGKEGVLSLLKTHPEIRFVSLVGIDLAGNDTDEKVPIELFLKNYDDFFAGTAVQTDGSSVVLMNIATLNDARVDMVADPSVNWYIDYNEDNIYENGRPVGTLRIPCFLLHNGKFIDSRSILKDSCAFVADKLKGLLAGGKKVKGMEDVPFEDIEDIEFTIGTELEFWVKTPSEKETIQHLSISQRLQEQYWQRMRGNVRTAMEEAIEELDARGMSVEMGHKEVGGIKPKVDDAGHTVDVCEQLELDWLFSTNPLQAADNELEARIVVREVFRRNGLDVSFKAKPIIGVAGSGEHTHVGIAALLKNGKTINLLAPEDMSSDFLSTIGYGFIMGILHNYEATNPFVSSTTDAFNRLKPGFEAPVCIVTSLGHTPEVPSRNRSILMGLIRDIGNPKATRFELRAPNPFTNTYLCVSCLYLTALDGIEYALKSGKSAADLLAELSKKPGEDADYLEKDRAYRCEENVFEDFTDEERDAAFGKPPATVWENVKTMKANPDKVAVIEAGGTLNATIVDSFVASIVYRWKNELIDRIIPGVEAAVRGYKKLDNDDKIDERRWKSIKAKRVELAKDLDDEKCICTRLKEALEKDDYDTASDLQLEMMKKAQALEKEYRVYALNILFVFAGVTQLLALHHRYGRKGLLTGLLLLAVMVIPLTP
;
A
#
# COMPACT_ATOMS: atom_id res chain seq x y z
N MET A 1 -30.85 -16.45 -19.75
CA MET A 1 -30.54 -17.58 -18.86
C MET A 1 -30.44 -16.96 -17.49
N ILE A 2 -31.50 -17.11 -16.67
CA ILE A 2 -31.53 -16.55 -15.32
C ILE A 2 -30.69 -17.49 -14.48
N ILE A 3 -29.47 -17.06 -14.15
CA ILE A 3 -28.66 -17.70 -13.12
C ILE A 3 -29.43 -17.43 -11.82
N LYS A 4 -29.93 -18.46 -11.17
CA LYS A 4 -30.43 -18.37 -9.80
C LYS A 4 -29.25 -17.81 -8.96
N GLN A 5 -29.43 -16.63 -8.38
CA GLN A 5 -28.68 -16.22 -7.22
C GLN A 5 -28.97 -17.28 -6.14
N GLU A 6 -28.02 -18.17 -5.94
CA GLU A 6 -27.99 -18.94 -4.70
C GLU A 6 -27.68 -17.92 -3.61
N GLU A 7 -28.58 -17.80 -2.64
CA GLU A 7 -28.35 -16.95 -1.48
C GLU A 7 -27.09 -17.42 -0.80
N PHE A 8 -26.05 -16.54 -0.79
CA PHE A 8 -24.86 -16.74 0.01
C PHE A 8 -25.32 -16.68 1.48
N ASN A 9 -25.48 -17.83 2.08
CA ASN A 9 -25.60 -17.97 3.52
C ASN A 9 -24.23 -18.39 4.01
N MET A 10 -23.52 -17.50 4.70
CA MET A 10 -22.29 -17.85 5.40
C MET A 10 -22.58 -19.12 6.24
N ASN A 11 -21.92 -20.20 5.91
CA ASN A 11 -22.23 -21.49 6.52
C ASN A 11 -21.66 -21.49 7.94
N LYS A 12 -22.49 -21.16 8.92
CA LYS A 12 -22.11 -21.05 10.35
C LYS A 12 -21.50 -22.32 10.92
N ASP A 13 -21.55 -23.42 10.18
CA ASP A 13 -20.96 -24.71 10.57
C ASP A 13 -19.54 -24.90 9.99
N LEU A 14 -18.98 -23.95 9.22
CA LEU A 14 -17.60 -24.02 8.74
C LEU A 14 -16.62 -23.52 9.80
N LEU A 15 -15.43 -24.11 9.79
CA LEU A 15 -14.31 -23.66 10.61
C LEU A 15 -13.48 -22.66 9.79
N TYR A 16 -13.48 -21.38 10.15
CA TYR A 16 -12.76 -20.35 9.40
C TYR A 16 -11.33 -20.14 9.84
N TYR A 17 -11.02 -20.44 11.12
CA TYR A 17 -9.64 -20.37 11.64
C TYR A 17 -9.44 -21.25 12.87
N ILE A 18 -8.20 -21.54 13.19
CA ILE A 18 -7.76 -22.18 14.43
C ILE A 18 -6.97 -21.15 15.22
N PRO A 19 -7.51 -20.66 16.36
CA PRO A 19 -6.85 -19.64 17.16
C PRO A 19 -5.58 -20.17 17.82
N THR A 20 -4.55 -19.31 17.89
CA THR A 20 -3.30 -19.64 18.59
C THR A 20 -3.54 -19.90 20.07
N GLY A 21 -2.85 -20.90 20.60
CA GLY A 21 -2.82 -21.20 22.05
C GLY A 21 -4.06 -21.89 22.61
N GLU A 22 -5.17 -22.00 21.86
CA GLU A 22 -6.40 -22.66 22.35
C GLU A 22 -6.34 -24.19 22.25
N PHE A 23 -5.63 -24.72 21.26
CA PHE A 23 -5.57 -26.15 21.00
C PHE A 23 -4.13 -26.67 21.05
N GLY A 24 -3.87 -27.66 21.88
CA GLY A 24 -2.68 -28.47 21.72
C GLY A 24 -2.82 -29.45 20.55
N LYS A 25 -1.78 -30.20 20.22
CA LYS A 25 -1.73 -31.17 19.11
C LYS A 25 -3.00 -32.03 19.03
N GLU A 26 -3.37 -32.69 20.13
CA GLU A 26 -4.55 -33.58 20.16
C GLU A 26 -5.86 -32.84 19.87
N GLY A 27 -5.99 -31.59 20.34
CA GLY A 27 -7.14 -30.73 20.06
C GLY A 27 -7.24 -30.38 18.58
N VAL A 28 -6.14 -29.93 17.95
CA VAL A 28 -6.10 -29.64 16.51
C VAL A 28 -6.45 -30.89 15.70
N LEU A 29 -5.83 -32.04 16.01
CA LEU A 29 -6.11 -33.28 15.29
C LEU A 29 -7.56 -33.75 15.45
N SER A 30 -8.17 -33.53 16.62
CA SER A 30 -9.56 -33.82 16.88
C SER A 30 -10.51 -32.88 16.12
N LEU A 31 -10.22 -31.59 16.15
CA LEU A 31 -10.98 -30.55 15.44
C LEU A 31 -11.03 -30.81 13.94
N LEU A 32 -9.89 -31.06 13.30
CA LEU A 32 -9.79 -31.33 11.87
C LEU A 32 -10.54 -32.60 11.44
N LYS A 33 -10.66 -33.60 12.32
CA LYS A 33 -11.46 -34.80 12.05
C LYS A 33 -12.99 -34.51 12.02
N THR A 34 -13.44 -33.46 12.68
CA THR A 34 -14.87 -33.05 12.63
C THR A 34 -15.21 -32.20 11.41
N HIS A 35 -14.18 -31.78 10.66
CA HIS A 35 -14.29 -30.97 9.43
C HIS A 35 -13.69 -31.72 8.22
N PRO A 36 -14.32 -32.80 7.73
CA PRO A 36 -13.78 -33.62 6.64
C PRO A 36 -13.69 -32.89 5.31
N GLU A 37 -14.36 -31.76 5.14
CA GLU A 37 -14.25 -30.85 4.00
C GLU A 37 -12.88 -30.16 3.91
N ILE A 38 -12.12 -30.07 5.01
CA ILE A 38 -10.74 -29.58 4.99
C ILE A 38 -9.83 -30.70 4.46
N ARG A 39 -9.47 -30.60 3.20
CA ARG A 39 -8.77 -31.66 2.47
C ARG A 39 -7.27 -31.45 2.32
N PHE A 40 -6.82 -30.22 2.49
CA PHE A 40 -5.45 -29.83 2.24
C PHE A 40 -4.87 -29.01 3.39
N VAL A 41 -3.54 -29.00 3.48
CA VAL A 41 -2.75 -28.08 4.28
C VAL A 41 -1.80 -27.36 3.34
N SER A 42 -1.55 -26.09 3.58
CA SER A 42 -0.52 -25.28 2.93
C SER A 42 0.33 -24.59 3.99
N LEU A 43 1.65 -24.60 3.86
CA LEU A 43 2.56 -23.79 4.66
C LEU A 43 2.79 -22.46 3.96
N VAL A 44 2.49 -21.37 4.66
CA VAL A 44 2.54 -20.00 4.12
C VAL A 44 3.83 -19.33 4.56
N GLY A 45 4.88 -19.49 3.77
CA GLY A 45 6.14 -18.76 3.93
C GLY A 45 6.13 -17.47 3.12
N ILE A 46 6.72 -16.41 3.65
CA ILE A 46 6.74 -15.09 3.00
C ILE A 46 8.16 -14.75 2.56
N ASP A 47 8.36 -14.67 1.26
CA ASP A 47 9.65 -14.29 0.69
C ASP A 47 10.02 -12.82 0.95
N LEU A 48 11.21 -12.36 0.52
CA LEU A 48 11.65 -10.98 0.74
C LEU A 48 10.89 -9.96 -0.11
N ALA A 49 10.18 -10.39 -1.15
CA ALA A 49 9.31 -9.51 -1.93
C ALA A 49 7.87 -9.42 -1.39
N GLY A 50 7.55 -10.15 -0.31
CA GLY A 50 6.22 -10.19 0.30
C GLY A 50 5.25 -11.15 -0.41
N ASN A 51 5.74 -12.07 -1.24
CA ASN A 51 4.88 -13.10 -1.83
C ASN A 51 4.75 -14.28 -0.88
N ASP A 52 3.56 -14.83 -0.79
CA ASP A 52 3.26 -16.05 -0.03
C ASP A 52 3.48 -17.31 -0.88
N THR A 53 3.82 -18.41 -0.21
CA THR A 53 3.81 -19.76 -0.81
C THR A 53 2.43 -20.40 -0.64
N ASP A 54 2.02 -21.23 -1.59
CA ASP A 54 0.76 -21.97 -1.54
C ASP A 54 0.90 -23.33 -2.24
N GLU A 55 1.28 -24.35 -1.51
CA GLU A 55 1.27 -25.75 -1.94
C GLU A 55 0.05 -26.47 -1.36
N LYS A 56 -0.32 -27.60 -1.94
CA LYS A 56 -1.44 -28.42 -1.49
C LYS A 56 -0.98 -29.78 -0.98
N VAL A 57 -0.74 -29.89 0.32
CA VAL A 57 -0.41 -31.14 0.99
C VAL A 57 -1.72 -31.83 1.44
N PRO A 58 -1.96 -33.12 1.12
CA PRO A 58 -3.15 -33.81 1.62
C PRO A 58 -3.22 -33.79 3.13
N ILE A 59 -4.40 -33.47 3.69
CA ILE A 59 -4.61 -33.31 5.14
C ILE A 59 -4.19 -34.56 5.93
N GLU A 60 -4.31 -35.77 5.35
CA GLU A 60 -3.96 -37.03 5.96
C GLU A 60 -2.47 -37.18 6.25
N LEU A 61 -1.61 -36.54 5.41
CA LEU A 61 -0.17 -36.49 5.67
C LEU A 61 0.14 -35.58 6.86
N PHE A 62 -0.54 -34.46 6.97
CA PHE A 62 -0.40 -33.58 8.13
C PHE A 62 -0.86 -34.27 9.43
N LEU A 63 -2.04 -34.89 9.41
CA LEU A 63 -2.57 -35.60 10.57
C LEU A 63 -1.65 -36.74 11.05
N LYS A 64 -0.97 -37.41 10.12
CA LYS A 64 -0.03 -38.50 10.40
C LYS A 64 1.31 -38.00 10.90
N ASN A 65 1.83 -36.93 10.31
CA ASN A 65 3.21 -36.45 10.49
C ASN A 65 3.26 -35.06 11.16
N TYR A 66 2.30 -34.74 12.00
CA TYR A 66 2.09 -33.41 12.60
C TYR A 66 3.40 -32.77 13.08
N ASP A 67 4.21 -33.50 13.87
CA ASP A 67 5.44 -32.96 14.48
C ASP A 67 6.51 -32.61 13.43
N ASP A 68 6.52 -33.27 12.28
CA ASP A 68 7.49 -33.02 11.20
C ASP A 68 7.26 -31.65 10.55
N PHE A 69 6.02 -31.12 10.56
CA PHE A 69 5.71 -29.78 10.04
C PHE A 69 6.31 -28.69 10.94
N PHE A 70 6.36 -28.91 12.24
CA PHE A 70 6.97 -27.98 13.20
C PHE A 70 8.48 -28.17 13.33
N ALA A 71 9.00 -29.33 12.95
CA ALA A 71 10.42 -29.60 12.88
C ALA A 71 11.09 -29.12 11.56
N GLY A 72 10.30 -28.67 10.59
CA GLY A 72 10.80 -28.27 9.29
C GLY A 72 11.27 -29.44 8.40
N THR A 73 10.76 -30.66 8.65
CA THR A 73 11.18 -31.87 7.91
C THR A 73 10.10 -32.40 6.98
N ALA A 74 8.87 -31.86 7.05
CA ALA A 74 7.72 -32.32 6.29
C ALA A 74 7.65 -31.70 4.87
N VAL A 75 7.90 -30.41 4.74
CA VAL A 75 7.72 -29.66 3.50
C VAL A 75 8.96 -28.79 3.23
N GLN A 76 9.30 -28.69 1.95
CA GLN A 76 10.42 -27.89 1.46
C GLN A 76 9.96 -27.12 0.23
N THR A 77 10.43 -25.89 0.07
CA THR A 77 10.27 -25.13 -1.16
C THR A 77 11.61 -25.03 -1.90
N ASP A 78 11.54 -24.74 -3.19
CA ASP A 78 12.70 -24.43 -4.01
C ASP A 78 13.04 -22.94 -3.87
N GLY A 79 14.12 -22.65 -3.15
CA GLY A 79 14.56 -21.29 -2.89
C GLY A 79 14.99 -20.51 -4.14
N SER A 80 15.22 -21.19 -5.27
CA SER A 80 15.45 -20.51 -6.56
C SER A 80 14.16 -20.04 -7.24
N SER A 81 13.00 -20.54 -6.77
CA SER A 81 11.67 -20.22 -7.29
C SER A 81 10.90 -19.21 -6.42
N VAL A 82 11.43 -18.84 -5.27
CA VAL A 82 10.94 -17.76 -4.39
C VAL A 82 11.93 -16.60 -4.39
N VAL A 83 11.49 -15.40 -3.99
CA VAL A 83 12.36 -14.21 -4.06
C VAL A 83 13.32 -14.17 -2.87
N LEU A 84 14.40 -14.92 -2.99
CA LEU A 84 15.55 -15.01 -2.08
C LEU A 84 16.86 -14.80 -2.86
N MET A 85 16.92 -13.70 -3.63
CA MET A 85 18.01 -13.43 -4.57
C MET A 85 19.38 -13.44 -3.87
N ASN A 86 20.34 -14.18 -4.44
CA ASN A 86 21.70 -14.34 -3.91
C ASN A 86 21.79 -15.03 -2.53
N ILE A 87 20.66 -15.49 -1.97
CA ILE A 87 20.61 -16.29 -0.73
C ILE A 87 20.44 -17.76 -1.10
N ALA A 88 19.36 -18.11 -1.80
CA ALA A 88 19.13 -19.43 -2.32
C ALA A 88 19.34 -19.42 -3.84
N THR A 89 20.03 -20.43 -4.37
CA THR A 89 20.45 -20.51 -5.78
C THR A 89 20.12 -21.88 -6.38
N LEU A 90 20.14 -22.02 -7.70
CA LEU A 90 19.83 -23.28 -8.39
C LEU A 90 20.66 -24.49 -7.93
N ASN A 91 21.87 -24.26 -7.43
CA ASN A 91 22.75 -25.32 -6.91
C ASN A 91 22.72 -25.44 -5.37
N ASP A 92 21.96 -24.59 -4.70
CA ASP A 92 21.70 -24.60 -3.26
C ASP A 92 20.27 -24.08 -2.99
N ALA A 93 19.29 -24.83 -3.49
CA ALA A 93 17.90 -24.38 -3.58
C ALA A 93 17.01 -24.87 -2.42
N ARG A 94 17.51 -25.75 -1.56
CA ARG A 94 16.68 -26.31 -0.50
C ARG A 94 16.34 -25.28 0.56
N VAL A 95 15.06 -25.05 0.78
CA VAL A 95 14.51 -24.22 1.87
C VAL A 95 13.47 -25.04 2.63
N ASP A 96 13.74 -25.33 3.89
CA ASP A 96 12.82 -26.07 4.76
C ASP A 96 11.76 -25.11 5.31
N MET A 97 10.51 -25.58 5.42
CA MET A 97 9.37 -24.80 5.88
C MET A 97 8.97 -25.24 7.30
N VAL A 98 9.00 -24.31 8.26
CA VAL A 98 8.76 -24.57 9.69
C VAL A 98 7.47 -23.90 10.11
N ALA A 99 6.43 -24.67 10.42
CA ALA A 99 5.12 -24.16 10.84
C ALA A 99 5.21 -23.29 12.10
N ASP A 100 4.43 -22.19 12.12
CA ASP A 100 4.40 -21.25 13.23
C ASP A 100 3.13 -21.46 14.10
N PRO A 101 3.24 -21.91 15.36
CA PRO A 101 2.11 -22.07 16.25
C PRO A 101 1.76 -20.77 17.03
N SER A 102 2.49 -19.67 16.82
CA SER A 102 2.34 -18.45 17.60
C SER A 102 1.31 -17.47 17.04
N VAL A 103 0.67 -17.83 15.94
CA VAL A 103 -0.35 -17.04 15.23
C VAL A 103 -1.55 -17.90 14.87
N ASN A 104 -2.66 -17.29 14.48
CA ASN A 104 -3.83 -17.98 13.98
C ASN A 104 -3.55 -18.70 12.65
N TRP A 105 -4.20 -19.84 12.42
CA TRP A 105 -4.18 -20.57 11.17
C TRP A 105 -5.53 -20.43 10.49
N TYR A 106 -5.56 -20.11 9.20
CA TYR A 106 -6.79 -19.83 8.48
C TYR A 106 -7.19 -20.99 7.57
N ILE A 107 -8.49 -21.14 7.33
CA ILE A 107 -9.01 -22.09 6.36
C ILE A 107 -9.46 -21.30 5.12
N ASP A 108 -8.80 -21.58 4.00
CA ASP A 108 -9.14 -21.04 2.69
C ASP A 108 -10.09 -22.02 1.97
N TYR A 109 -11.33 -21.58 1.74
CA TYR A 109 -12.37 -22.40 1.10
C TYR A 109 -12.48 -22.13 -0.40
N ASN A 110 -12.41 -23.20 -1.18
CA ASN A 110 -12.68 -23.16 -2.62
C ASN A 110 -14.17 -23.40 -2.89
N GLU A 111 -14.93 -22.33 -3.04
CA GLU A 111 -16.38 -22.36 -3.28
C GLU A 111 -16.75 -23.03 -4.63
N ASP A 112 -15.81 -23.13 -5.55
CA ASP A 112 -16.01 -23.81 -6.84
C ASP A 112 -15.78 -25.34 -6.75
N ASN A 113 -15.34 -25.87 -5.60
CA ASN A 113 -15.08 -27.29 -5.35
C ASN A 113 -15.81 -27.78 -4.11
N ILE A 114 -16.90 -28.51 -4.30
CA ILE A 114 -17.78 -28.97 -3.22
C ILE A 114 -17.45 -30.41 -2.81
N TYR A 115 -17.25 -30.61 -1.51
CA TYR A 115 -17.00 -31.92 -0.92
C TYR A 115 -18.29 -32.73 -0.80
N GLU A 116 -18.19 -34.04 -0.55
CA GLU A 116 -19.32 -34.99 -0.46
C GLU A 116 -20.38 -34.59 0.57
N ASN A 117 -20.00 -33.84 1.62
CA ASN A 117 -20.93 -33.35 2.64
C ASN A 117 -21.68 -32.07 2.23
N GLY A 118 -21.49 -31.59 1.00
CA GLY A 118 -22.13 -30.37 0.47
C GLY A 118 -21.46 -29.07 0.89
N ARG A 119 -20.28 -29.13 1.57
CA ARG A 119 -19.48 -27.95 1.98
C ARG A 119 -18.35 -27.71 1.00
N PRO A 120 -17.85 -26.46 0.85
CA PRO A 120 -16.68 -26.19 0.02
C PRO A 120 -15.43 -26.89 0.56
N VAL A 121 -14.54 -27.28 -0.35
CA VAL A 121 -13.25 -27.88 0.02
C VAL A 121 -12.34 -26.83 0.64
N GLY A 122 -11.86 -27.09 1.86
CA GLY A 122 -10.96 -26.22 2.61
C GLY A 122 -9.48 -26.62 2.49
N THR A 123 -8.61 -25.62 2.51
CA THR A 123 -7.17 -25.72 2.72
C THR A 123 -6.81 -25.04 4.05
N LEU A 124 -6.25 -25.77 4.99
CA LEU A 124 -5.68 -25.20 6.21
C LEU A 124 -4.37 -24.51 5.85
N ARG A 125 -4.34 -23.16 5.90
CA ARG A 125 -3.19 -22.33 5.67
C ARG A 125 -2.49 -22.07 6.99
N ILE A 126 -1.26 -22.55 7.13
CA ILE A 126 -0.44 -22.42 8.35
C ILE A 126 0.73 -21.50 8.04
N PRO A 127 0.79 -20.29 8.64
CA PRO A 127 1.97 -19.44 8.52
C PRO A 127 3.24 -20.18 8.95
N CYS A 128 4.34 -19.97 8.23
CA CYS A 128 5.58 -20.68 8.48
C CYS A 128 6.81 -19.79 8.29
N PHE A 129 7.94 -20.26 8.79
CA PHE A 129 9.25 -19.66 8.58
C PHE A 129 10.02 -20.45 7.53
N LEU A 130 10.86 -19.76 6.75
CA LEU A 130 11.72 -20.35 5.74
C LEU A 130 13.15 -20.51 6.27
N LEU A 131 13.61 -21.75 6.37
CA LEU A 131 14.92 -22.11 6.91
C LEU A 131 15.84 -22.58 5.79
N HIS A 132 16.94 -21.84 5.52
CA HIS A 132 17.96 -22.18 4.55
C HIS A 132 19.31 -22.28 5.24
N ASN A 133 19.99 -23.44 5.08
CA ASN A 133 21.30 -23.70 5.67
C ASN A 133 21.36 -23.40 7.19
N GLY A 134 20.29 -23.74 7.93
CA GLY A 134 20.18 -23.54 9.37
C GLY A 134 19.93 -22.10 9.81
N LYS A 135 19.57 -21.19 8.89
CA LYS A 135 19.19 -19.79 9.18
C LYS A 135 17.81 -19.48 8.67
N PHE A 136 17.02 -18.78 9.45
CA PHE A 136 15.78 -18.19 8.97
C PHE A 136 16.09 -16.99 8.07
N ILE A 137 15.39 -16.90 6.93
CA ILE A 137 15.72 -15.95 5.85
C ILE A 137 14.48 -15.26 5.27
N ASP A 138 13.32 -15.50 5.84
CA ASP A 138 12.02 -15.00 5.37
C ASP A 138 11.58 -13.72 6.08
N SER A 139 10.61 -13.03 5.48
CA SER A 139 10.10 -11.76 6.02
C SER A 139 9.45 -11.90 7.39
N ARG A 140 8.81 -13.05 7.70
CA ARG A 140 8.18 -13.28 8.99
C ARG A 140 9.21 -13.45 10.12
N SER A 141 10.26 -14.24 9.89
CA SER A 141 11.35 -14.42 10.87
C SER A 141 12.07 -13.10 11.14
N ILE A 142 12.30 -12.28 10.10
CA ILE A 142 12.91 -10.96 10.24
C ILE A 142 12.06 -10.05 11.14
N LEU A 143 10.73 -10.01 10.96
CA LEU A 143 9.85 -9.21 11.81
C LEU A 143 9.87 -9.68 13.24
N LYS A 144 9.74 -10.99 13.47
CA LYS A 144 9.80 -11.60 14.80
C LYS A 144 11.07 -11.22 15.56
N ASP A 145 12.22 -11.45 14.90
CA ASP A 145 13.52 -11.25 15.54
C ASP A 145 13.84 -9.76 15.73
N SER A 146 13.40 -8.88 14.80
CA SER A 146 13.53 -7.42 14.94
C SER A 146 12.73 -6.90 16.14
N CYS A 147 11.48 -7.33 16.30
CA CYS A 147 10.66 -6.95 17.45
C CYS A 147 11.24 -7.49 18.77
N ALA A 148 11.72 -8.74 18.79
CA ALA A 148 12.38 -9.28 19.95
C ALA A 148 13.64 -8.47 20.34
N PHE A 149 14.48 -8.13 19.37
CA PHE A 149 15.65 -7.29 19.58
C PHE A 149 15.28 -5.91 20.15
N VAL A 150 14.25 -5.24 19.55
CA VAL A 150 13.78 -3.94 20.03
C VAL A 150 13.24 -4.03 21.46
N ALA A 151 12.44 -5.05 21.76
CA ALA A 151 11.91 -5.28 23.11
C ALA A 151 13.01 -5.45 24.14
N ASP A 152 14.00 -6.31 23.87
CA ASP A 152 15.13 -6.57 24.78
C ASP A 152 15.97 -5.30 25.00
N LYS A 153 16.26 -4.56 23.94
CA LYS A 153 17.00 -3.30 24.05
C LYS A 153 16.25 -2.26 24.85
N LEU A 154 14.95 -2.09 24.58
CA LEU A 154 14.13 -1.11 25.28
C LEU A 154 13.96 -1.48 26.77
N LYS A 155 13.71 -2.74 27.08
CA LYS A 155 13.73 -3.22 28.48
C LYS A 155 15.05 -2.88 29.16
N GLY A 156 16.20 -3.13 28.49
CA GLY A 156 17.53 -2.79 29.01
C GLY A 156 17.73 -1.29 29.24
N LEU A 157 17.19 -0.42 28.36
CA LEU A 157 17.27 1.04 28.50
C LEU A 157 16.40 1.57 29.64
N LEU A 158 15.26 0.94 29.91
CA LEU A 158 14.29 1.34 30.93
C LEU A 158 14.56 0.68 32.29
N ALA A 159 15.29 -0.45 32.33
CA ALA A 159 15.62 -1.17 33.54
C ALA A 159 16.58 -0.39 34.47
N GLY A 160 16.55 -0.73 35.74
CA GLY A 160 17.49 -0.21 36.73
C GLY A 160 17.07 1.08 37.42
N GLY A 161 15.74 1.38 37.48
CA GLY A 161 15.20 2.52 38.22
C GLY A 161 15.57 3.86 37.64
N LYS A 162 15.97 3.90 36.35
CA LYS A 162 16.17 5.13 35.61
C LYS A 162 14.81 5.80 35.42
N LYS A 163 14.65 6.95 36.08
CA LYS A 163 13.48 7.79 35.83
C LYS A 163 13.57 8.36 34.42
N VAL A 164 12.58 8.07 33.60
CA VAL A 164 12.42 8.72 32.31
C VAL A 164 11.76 10.08 32.56
N LYS A 165 12.37 11.14 32.05
CA LYS A 165 11.89 12.50 32.26
C LYS A 165 10.51 12.68 31.64
N GLY A 166 9.54 13.15 32.42
CA GLY A 166 8.12 13.21 32.03
C GLY A 166 7.36 11.88 32.10
N MET A 167 7.97 10.85 32.71
CA MET A 167 7.36 9.55 33.00
C MET A 167 7.89 9.02 34.34
N GLU A 168 8.11 9.91 35.31
CA GLU A 168 8.78 9.60 36.58
C GLU A 168 7.98 8.65 37.48
N ASP A 169 6.66 8.63 37.32
CA ASP A 169 5.76 7.77 38.11
C ASP A 169 5.56 6.37 37.49
N VAL A 170 6.14 6.09 36.30
CA VAL A 170 6.06 4.78 35.66
C VAL A 170 7.07 3.82 36.34
N PRO A 171 6.60 2.67 36.88
CA PRO A 171 7.46 1.70 37.53
C PRO A 171 8.18 0.82 36.52
N PHE A 172 9.16 1.37 35.80
CA PHE A 172 9.90 0.66 34.75
C PHE A 172 10.66 -0.60 35.23
N GLU A 173 10.92 -0.72 36.54
CA GLU A 173 11.47 -1.93 37.15
C GLU A 173 10.49 -3.13 37.15
N ASP A 174 9.21 -2.86 36.99
CA ASP A 174 8.14 -3.85 36.93
C ASP A 174 7.72 -4.25 35.51
N ILE A 175 8.46 -3.82 34.47
CA ILE A 175 8.18 -4.26 33.12
C ILE A 175 8.35 -5.78 33.00
N GLU A 176 7.31 -6.44 32.53
CA GLU A 176 7.32 -7.85 32.16
C GLU A 176 7.72 -7.97 30.68
N ASP A 177 7.02 -7.24 29.79
CA ASP A 177 7.29 -7.25 28.36
C ASP A 177 7.03 -5.90 27.68
N ILE A 178 7.49 -5.77 26.43
CA ILE A 178 7.17 -4.67 25.53
C ILE A 178 6.20 -5.20 24.49
N GLU A 179 5.06 -4.54 24.36
CA GLU A 179 4.03 -4.83 23.38
C GLU A 179 4.15 -3.87 22.20
N PHE A 180 4.01 -4.40 21.00
CA PHE A 180 3.96 -3.64 19.75
C PHE A 180 2.51 -3.59 19.27
N THR A 181 1.95 -2.41 19.06
CA THR A 181 0.60 -2.28 18.53
C THR A 181 0.66 -1.95 17.04
N ILE A 182 0.13 -2.84 16.20
CA ILE A 182 0.19 -2.71 14.74
C ILE A 182 -1.20 -2.91 14.17
N GLY A 183 -1.65 -1.95 13.38
CA GLY A 183 -2.88 -2.03 12.60
C GLY A 183 -2.62 -1.54 11.17
N THR A 184 -3.32 -2.12 10.20
CA THR A 184 -3.27 -1.72 8.81
C THR A 184 -4.66 -1.41 8.31
N GLU A 185 -4.76 -0.53 7.32
CA GLU A 185 -5.95 -0.19 6.55
C GLU A 185 -5.73 -0.66 5.12
N LEU A 186 -6.70 -1.29 4.49
CA LEU A 186 -6.56 -1.84 3.14
C LEU A 186 -7.46 -1.11 2.15
N GLU A 187 -6.85 -0.25 1.32
CA GLU A 187 -7.54 0.37 0.19
C GLU A 187 -7.38 -0.44 -1.10
N PHE A 188 -8.44 -0.53 -1.88
CA PHE A 188 -8.43 -1.24 -3.15
C PHE A 188 -9.44 -0.69 -4.15
N TRP A 189 -9.16 -0.89 -5.44
CA TRP A 189 -10.07 -0.51 -6.52
C TRP A 189 -10.86 -1.71 -7.01
N VAL A 190 -12.15 -1.51 -7.21
CA VAL A 190 -13.09 -2.51 -7.74
C VAL A 190 -13.55 -2.08 -9.13
N LYS A 191 -13.48 -2.99 -10.09
CA LYS A 191 -14.00 -2.83 -11.43
C LYS A 191 -15.27 -3.62 -11.60
N THR A 192 -16.32 -2.98 -12.11
CA THR A 192 -17.63 -3.58 -12.39
C THR A 192 -17.73 -3.86 -13.90
N PRO A 193 -17.59 -5.11 -14.37
CA PRO A 193 -17.40 -5.42 -15.80
C PRO A 193 -18.60 -5.12 -16.70
N SER A 194 -19.80 -4.87 -16.19
CA SER A 194 -21.01 -4.81 -17.03
C SER A 194 -22.17 -3.98 -16.50
N GLU A 195 -22.03 -3.22 -15.43
CA GLU A 195 -23.14 -2.38 -14.99
C GLU A 195 -23.26 -1.13 -15.83
N LYS A 196 -24.38 -1.06 -16.54
CA LYS A 196 -24.82 0.17 -17.21
C LYS A 196 -25.40 1.11 -16.17
N GLU A 197 -24.56 1.86 -15.47
CA GLU A 197 -25.07 2.94 -14.64
C GLU A 197 -25.60 4.06 -15.52
N THR A 198 -26.73 4.65 -15.13
CA THR A 198 -27.28 5.80 -15.83
C THR A 198 -26.31 6.99 -15.71
N ILE A 199 -25.94 7.57 -16.83
CA ILE A 199 -25.03 8.73 -16.98
C ILE A 199 -25.34 9.86 -15.97
N GLN A 200 -26.60 10.00 -15.54
CA GLN A 200 -27.04 10.99 -14.57
C GLN A 200 -26.48 10.76 -13.16
N HIS A 201 -26.34 9.50 -12.73
CA HIS A 201 -25.76 9.18 -11.41
C HIS A 201 -24.24 9.35 -11.42
N LEU A 202 -23.58 8.98 -12.51
CA LEU A 202 -22.13 9.14 -12.69
C LEU A 202 -21.69 10.60 -12.78
N SER A 203 -22.49 11.47 -13.43
CA SER A 203 -22.14 12.89 -13.60
C SER A 203 -22.14 13.68 -12.28
N ILE A 204 -22.97 13.28 -11.30
CA ILE A 204 -23.02 13.91 -9.97
C ILE A 204 -21.87 13.41 -9.12
N SER A 205 -21.56 12.10 -9.16
CA SER A 205 -20.47 11.50 -8.41
C SER A 205 -19.07 11.91 -8.90
N GLN A 206 -18.94 12.22 -10.20
CA GLN A 206 -17.67 12.65 -10.81
C GLN A 206 -17.30 14.11 -10.51
N ARG A 207 -18.23 14.97 -10.14
CA ARG A 207 -17.96 16.37 -9.77
C ARG A 207 -17.50 16.52 -8.33
N LEU A 208 -17.93 15.62 -7.47
CA LEU A 208 -17.46 15.49 -6.09
C LEU A 208 -16.37 14.42 -6.14
N GLN A 209 -15.10 14.81 -6.22
CA GLN A 209 -13.95 13.90 -6.20
C GLN A 209 -13.89 13.07 -4.91
N GLU A 210 -14.71 13.41 -3.92
CA GLU A 210 -14.80 12.78 -2.62
C GLU A 210 -16.14 12.07 -2.50
N GLN A 211 -16.14 10.75 -2.74
CA GLN A 211 -17.27 9.88 -2.42
C GLN A 211 -17.09 9.17 -1.07
N TYR A 212 -16.27 9.76 -0.22
CA TYR A 212 -16.00 9.25 1.12
C TYR A 212 -17.31 8.92 1.87
N TRP A 213 -17.44 7.66 2.27
CA TRP A 213 -18.61 7.11 2.96
C TRP A 213 -19.94 7.20 2.20
N GLN A 214 -19.93 7.41 0.91
CA GLN A 214 -21.17 7.30 0.13
C GLN A 214 -21.65 5.85 0.06
N ARG A 215 -22.96 5.70 -0.03
CA ARG A 215 -23.61 4.38 -0.06
C ARG A 215 -23.13 3.52 -1.23
N MET A 216 -22.56 2.37 -0.94
CA MET A 216 -22.32 1.30 -1.91
C MET A 216 -23.63 0.70 -2.41
N ARG A 217 -23.64 0.14 -3.62
CA ARG A 217 -24.84 -0.42 -4.27
C ARG A 217 -24.51 -1.71 -5.01
N GLY A 218 -25.54 -2.49 -5.32
CA GLY A 218 -25.44 -3.69 -6.14
C GLY A 218 -24.42 -4.69 -5.61
N ASN A 219 -23.72 -5.35 -6.50
CA ASN A 219 -22.74 -6.40 -6.15
C ASN A 219 -21.57 -5.88 -5.32
N VAL A 220 -21.18 -4.61 -5.48
CA VAL A 220 -20.12 -4.01 -4.66
C VAL A 220 -20.52 -3.97 -3.19
N ARG A 221 -21.79 -3.61 -2.90
CA ARG A 221 -22.31 -3.63 -1.53
C ARG A 221 -22.34 -5.05 -0.97
N THR A 222 -22.88 -6.00 -1.75
CA THR A 222 -22.95 -7.40 -1.33
C THR A 222 -21.58 -7.96 -1.03
N ALA A 223 -20.62 -7.77 -1.94
CA ALA A 223 -19.25 -8.26 -1.75
C ALA A 223 -18.56 -7.63 -0.54
N MET A 224 -18.79 -6.33 -0.26
CA MET A 224 -18.24 -5.69 0.93
C MET A 224 -18.84 -6.27 2.22
N GLU A 225 -20.16 -6.43 2.27
CA GLU A 225 -20.84 -7.02 3.43
C GLU A 225 -20.37 -8.47 3.68
N GLU A 226 -20.24 -9.29 2.64
CA GLU A 226 -19.70 -10.65 2.71
C GLU A 226 -18.22 -10.68 3.14
N ALA A 227 -17.40 -9.77 2.62
CA ALA A 227 -15.98 -9.71 3.01
C ALA A 227 -15.80 -9.36 4.49
N ILE A 228 -16.57 -8.39 5.01
CA ILE A 228 -16.59 -8.04 6.44
C ILE A 228 -16.99 -9.26 7.28
N GLU A 229 -18.08 -9.94 6.93
CA GLU A 229 -18.56 -11.12 7.68
C GLU A 229 -17.52 -12.25 7.66
N GLU A 230 -16.87 -12.49 6.52
CA GLU A 230 -15.87 -13.56 6.39
C GLU A 230 -14.57 -13.23 7.15
N LEU A 231 -14.10 -11.98 7.12
CA LEU A 231 -12.94 -11.54 7.90
C LEU A 231 -13.21 -11.58 9.42
N ASP A 232 -14.42 -11.19 9.84
CA ASP A 232 -14.81 -11.24 11.25
C ASP A 232 -14.92 -12.71 11.72
N ALA A 233 -15.43 -13.61 10.88
CA ALA A 233 -15.46 -15.05 11.15
C ALA A 233 -14.08 -15.68 11.28
N ARG A 234 -13.03 -15.06 10.70
CA ARG A 234 -11.60 -15.42 10.85
C ARG A 234 -10.96 -14.79 12.09
N GLY A 235 -11.73 -14.08 12.91
CA GLY A 235 -11.24 -13.46 14.16
C GLY A 235 -10.44 -12.17 13.94
N MET A 236 -10.57 -11.50 12.79
CA MET A 236 -9.82 -10.28 12.49
C MET A 236 -10.41 -9.03 13.15
N SER A 237 -11.63 -9.10 13.73
CA SER A 237 -12.29 -7.97 14.40
C SER A 237 -12.37 -6.73 13.50
N VAL A 238 -13.10 -6.84 12.39
CA VAL A 238 -13.26 -5.75 11.42
C VAL A 238 -13.97 -4.56 12.07
N GLU A 239 -13.42 -3.36 11.93
CA GLU A 239 -14.03 -2.13 12.43
C GLU A 239 -15.05 -1.57 11.43
N MET A 240 -14.67 -1.48 10.16
CA MET A 240 -15.58 -1.00 9.11
C MET A 240 -15.10 -1.35 7.71
N GLY A 241 -16.04 -1.22 6.75
CA GLY A 241 -15.74 -1.19 5.34
C GLY A 241 -16.54 -0.09 4.66
N HIS A 242 -15.90 0.74 3.88
CA HIS A 242 -16.53 1.91 3.29
C HIS A 242 -15.98 2.27 1.90
N LYS A 243 -16.68 3.17 1.23
CA LYS A 243 -16.19 3.79 0.00
C LYS A 243 -15.23 4.91 0.37
N GLU A 244 -14.04 4.86 -0.21
CA GLU A 244 -12.99 5.86 0.01
C GLU A 244 -13.11 6.99 -1.02
N VAL A 245 -12.69 6.77 -2.24
CA VAL A 245 -12.83 7.75 -3.31
C VAL A 245 -13.64 7.14 -4.45
N GLY A 246 -14.58 7.89 -4.96
CA GLY A 246 -15.44 7.43 -6.02
C GLY A 246 -15.12 8.01 -7.38
N GLY A 247 -15.53 7.26 -8.40
CA GLY A 247 -15.87 7.77 -9.68
C GLY A 247 -14.74 8.06 -10.64
N ILE A 248 -14.25 7.02 -11.29
CA ILE A 248 -13.52 7.23 -12.54
C ILE A 248 -14.49 7.70 -13.60
N LYS A 249 -13.98 8.60 -14.46
CA LYS A 249 -14.62 8.94 -15.72
C LYS A 249 -14.70 7.67 -16.54
N PRO A 250 -15.89 7.09 -16.74
CA PRO A 250 -16.04 5.86 -17.49
C PRO A 250 -15.54 6.08 -18.92
N LYS A 251 -14.90 5.07 -19.46
CA LYS A 251 -14.71 5.04 -20.91
C LYS A 251 -16.09 4.89 -21.55
N VAL A 252 -16.36 5.70 -22.54
CA VAL A 252 -17.58 5.58 -23.35
C VAL A 252 -17.21 4.69 -24.53
N ASP A 253 -17.95 3.60 -24.75
CA ASP A 253 -17.81 2.77 -25.94
C ASP A 253 -18.31 3.48 -27.20
N ASP A 254 -18.08 2.88 -28.37
CA ASP A 254 -18.52 3.46 -29.67
C ASP A 254 -20.05 3.59 -29.77
N ALA A 255 -20.82 2.97 -28.90
CA ALA A 255 -22.27 3.05 -28.81
C ALA A 255 -22.77 4.07 -27.76
N GLY A 256 -21.85 4.78 -27.07
CA GLY A 256 -22.16 5.77 -26.05
C GLY A 256 -22.48 5.18 -24.66
N HIS A 257 -22.16 3.91 -24.41
CA HIS A 257 -22.31 3.31 -23.08
C HIS A 257 -21.06 3.53 -22.24
N THR A 258 -21.28 3.71 -20.95
CA THR A 258 -20.19 3.73 -19.97
C THR A 258 -19.67 2.31 -19.73
N VAL A 259 -18.38 2.11 -19.95
CA VAL A 259 -17.69 0.84 -19.71
C VAL A 259 -16.69 1.05 -18.59
N ASP A 260 -16.55 0.04 -17.72
CA ASP A 260 -15.57 0.01 -16.65
C ASP A 260 -15.77 1.11 -15.58
N VAL A 261 -16.87 1.05 -14.87
CA VAL A 261 -17.05 1.83 -13.62
C VAL A 261 -16.13 1.23 -12.56
N CYS A 262 -15.33 2.06 -11.92
CA CYS A 262 -14.46 1.63 -10.83
C CYS A 262 -14.73 2.48 -9.58
N GLU A 263 -14.71 1.85 -8.43
CA GLU A 263 -14.86 2.48 -7.12
C GLU A 263 -13.65 2.10 -6.24
N GLN A 264 -13.20 3.03 -5.41
CA GLN A 264 -12.20 2.74 -4.39
C GLN A 264 -12.92 2.47 -3.07
N LEU A 265 -12.52 1.38 -2.44
CA LEU A 265 -13.04 0.91 -1.18
C LEU A 265 -11.91 0.75 -0.17
N GLU A 266 -12.26 0.75 1.10
CA GLU A 266 -11.36 0.56 2.22
C GLU A 266 -11.98 -0.38 3.24
N LEU A 267 -11.14 -1.21 3.84
CA LEU A 267 -11.45 -2.10 4.96
C LEU A 267 -10.46 -1.87 6.09
N ASP A 268 -11.01 -1.70 7.30
CA ASP A 268 -10.27 -1.44 8.53
C ASP A 268 -10.57 -2.53 9.55
N TRP A 269 -9.56 -2.90 10.33
CA TRP A 269 -9.68 -3.84 11.45
C TRP A 269 -8.83 -3.44 12.64
N LEU A 270 -9.15 -4.00 13.80
CA LEU A 270 -8.47 -3.68 15.04
C LEU A 270 -6.99 -4.09 14.98
N PHE A 271 -6.15 -3.31 15.67
CA PHE A 271 -4.73 -3.61 15.82
C PHE A 271 -4.48 -4.96 16.53
N SER A 272 -3.33 -5.56 16.26
CA SER A 272 -2.79 -6.70 16.99
C SER A 272 -1.58 -6.28 17.84
N THR A 273 -1.43 -6.92 19.01
CA THR A 273 -0.20 -6.80 19.82
C THR A 273 0.85 -7.85 19.45
N ASN A 274 0.49 -8.83 18.63
CA ASN A 274 1.43 -9.75 18.00
C ASN A 274 1.81 -9.23 16.60
N PRO A 275 3.07 -8.83 16.36
CA PRO A 275 3.50 -8.27 15.08
C PRO A 275 3.29 -9.21 13.90
N LEU A 276 3.53 -10.52 14.08
CA LEU A 276 3.31 -11.49 13.01
C LEU A 276 1.83 -11.61 12.67
N GLN A 277 0.97 -11.68 13.68
CA GLN A 277 -0.48 -11.75 13.46
C GLN A 277 -1.00 -10.53 12.73
N ALA A 278 -0.50 -9.32 13.03
CA ALA A 278 -0.90 -8.11 12.33
C ALA A 278 -0.57 -8.16 10.83
N ALA A 279 0.64 -8.60 10.49
CA ALA A 279 1.07 -8.72 9.10
C ALA A 279 0.40 -9.91 8.37
N ASP A 280 0.16 -11.02 9.07
CA ASP A 280 -0.59 -12.16 8.53
C ASP A 280 -2.05 -11.78 8.27
N ASN A 281 -2.68 -10.94 9.10
CA ASN A 281 -4.04 -10.42 8.88
C ASN A 281 -4.13 -9.60 7.59
N GLU A 282 -3.15 -8.74 7.30
CA GLU A 282 -3.10 -7.97 6.07
C GLU A 282 -3.07 -8.86 4.83
N LEU A 283 -2.22 -9.89 4.84
CA LEU A 283 -2.12 -10.87 3.76
C LEU A 283 -3.47 -11.60 3.57
N GLU A 284 -4.05 -12.09 4.66
CA GLU A 284 -5.30 -12.85 4.64
C GLU A 284 -6.48 -11.98 4.17
N ALA A 285 -6.54 -10.71 4.60
CA ALA A 285 -7.56 -9.77 4.15
C ALA A 285 -7.53 -9.59 2.62
N ARG A 286 -6.35 -9.47 2.00
CA ARG A 286 -6.23 -9.37 0.54
C ARG A 286 -6.72 -10.62 -0.18
N ILE A 287 -6.49 -11.81 0.39
CA ILE A 287 -6.97 -13.07 -0.17
C ILE A 287 -8.50 -13.13 -0.11
N VAL A 288 -9.08 -12.89 1.06
CA VAL A 288 -10.54 -12.91 1.27
C VAL A 288 -11.23 -11.90 0.36
N VAL A 289 -10.77 -10.64 0.36
CA VAL A 289 -11.35 -9.59 -0.50
C VAL A 289 -11.33 -10.00 -1.97
N ARG A 290 -10.21 -10.53 -2.47
CA ARG A 290 -10.11 -10.97 -3.87
C ARG A 290 -11.11 -12.07 -4.19
N GLU A 291 -11.23 -13.07 -3.35
CA GLU A 291 -12.13 -14.21 -3.59
C GLU A 291 -13.60 -13.83 -3.44
N VAL A 292 -13.96 -13.08 -2.41
CA VAL A 292 -15.34 -12.63 -2.20
C VAL A 292 -15.81 -11.73 -3.35
N PHE A 293 -15.00 -10.77 -3.77
CA PHE A 293 -15.34 -9.88 -4.88
C PHE A 293 -15.40 -10.65 -6.21
N ARG A 294 -14.49 -11.60 -6.46
CA ARG A 294 -14.55 -12.48 -7.63
C ARG A 294 -15.86 -13.28 -7.70
N ARG A 295 -16.30 -13.85 -6.59
CA ARG A 295 -17.60 -14.59 -6.50
C ARG A 295 -18.77 -13.69 -6.87
N ASN A 296 -18.70 -12.42 -6.54
CA ASN A 296 -19.70 -11.41 -6.88
C ASN A 296 -19.55 -10.83 -8.30
N GLY A 297 -18.68 -11.41 -9.14
CA GLY A 297 -18.46 -10.96 -10.52
C GLY A 297 -17.71 -9.64 -10.62
N LEU A 298 -16.91 -9.28 -9.61
CA LEU A 298 -16.14 -8.06 -9.52
C LEU A 298 -14.64 -8.35 -9.63
N ASP A 299 -13.91 -7.41 -10.21
CA ASP A 299 -12.45 -7.44 -10.35
C ASP A 299 -11.82 -6.48 -9.34
N VAL A 300 -10.88 -6.95 -8.52
CA VAL A 300 -10.17 -6.15 -7.51
C VAL A 300 -8.73 -5.87 -7.93
N SER A 301 -8.30 -4.65 -7.72
CA SER A 301 -6.91 -4.23 -7.93
C SER A 301 -6.31 -3.65 -6.64
N PHE A 302 -5.27 -4.29 -6.15
CA PHE A 302 -4.43 -3.83 -5.03
C PHE A 302 -3.22 -2.98 -5.47
N LYS A 303 -3.13 -2.61 -6.76
CA LYS A 303 -2.04 -1.75 -7.23
C LYS A 303 -2.07 -0.39 -6.56
N ALA A 304 -0.92 0.13 -6.17
CA ALA A 304 -0.80 1.45 -5.55
C ALA A 304 -1.38 2.59 -6.41
N LYS A 305 -1.32 2.47 -7.74
CA LYS A 305 -1.88 3.45 -8.70
C LYS A 305 -2.47 2.75 -9.93
N PRO A 306 -3.59 2.03 -9.80
CA PRO A 306 -4.18 1.30 -10.92
C PRO A 306 -4.68 2.25 -12.01
N ILE A 307 -5.05 3.48 -11.66
CA ILE A 307 -5.64 4.45 -12.58
C ILE A 307 -4.96 5.80 -12.41
N ILE A 308 -4.48 6.36 -13.51
CA ILE A 308 -3.81 7.66 -13.52
C ILE A 308 -4.86 8.78 -13.44
N GLY A 309 -4.59 9.80 -12.62
CA GLY A 309 -5.45 10.99 -12.48
C GLY A 309 -6.55 10.88 -11.42
N VAL A 310 -6.57 9.80 -10.64
CA VAL A 310 -7.43 9.62 -9.45
C VAL A 310 -6.60 9.15 -8.26
N ALA A 311 -7.17 9.02 -7.06
CA ALA A 311 -6.47 8.52 -5.89
C ALA A 311 -5.88 7.12 -6.12
N GLY A 312 -4.76 6.82 -5.47
CA GLY A 312 -4.17 5.49 -5.44
C GLY A 312 -4.55 4.76 -4.16
N SER A 313 -4.25 3.45 -4.09
CA SER A 313 -4.52 2.65 -2.89
C SER A 313 -3.40 2.73 -1.87
N GLY A 314 -3.75 3.04 -0.62
CA GLY A 314 -2.89 2.99 0.55
C GLY A 314 -3.05 1.68 1.32
N GLU A 315 -2.07 1.42 2.16
CA GLU A 315 -2.06 0.48 3.26
C GLU A 315 -1.50 1.24 4.46
N HIS A 316 -2.30 2.20 4.98
CA HIS A 316 -1.81 3.01 6.09
C HIS A 316 -1.47 2.10 7.26
N THR A 317 -0.28 2.27 7.80
CA THR A 317 0.25 1.38 8.84
C THR A 317 0.36 2.14 10.15
N HIS A 318 -0.47 1.76 11.11
CA HIS A 318 -0.47 2.28 12.46
C HIS A 318 0.52 1.52 13.33
N VAL A 319 1.38 2.25 14.04
CA VAL A 319 2.39 1.66 14.93
C VAL A 319 2.42 2.36 16.27
N GLY A 320 2.53 1.58 17.32
CA GLY A 320 2.68 2.04 18.68
C GLY A 320 3.50 1.06 19.52
N ILE A 321 3.84 1.47 20.74
CA ILE A 321 4.64 0.66 21.65
C ILE A 321 4.16 0.88 23.09
N ALA A 322 4.03 -0.21 23.84
CA ALA A 322 3.56 -0.18 25.21
C ALA A 322 4.42 -1.06 26.13
N ALA A 323 4.42 -0.77 27.40
CA ALA A 323 5.02 -1.61 28.41
C ALA A 323 3.93 -2.42 29.13
N LEU A 324 4.05 -3.74 29.11
CA LEU A 324 3.26 -4.64 29.96
C LEU A 324 3.98 -4.79 31.31
N LEU A 325 3.30 -4.46 32.39
CA LEU A 325 3.82 -4.59 33.72
C LEU A 325 3.44 -5.96 34.34
N LYS A 326 4.23 -6.44 35.30
CA LYS A 326 4.01 -7.72 36.05
C LYS A 326 2.62 -7.82 36.70
N ASN A 327 1.96 -6.68 36.94
CA ASN A 327 0.59 -6.66 37.49
C ASN A 327 -0.50 -6.74 36.40
N GLY A 328 -0.11 -6.95 35.15
CA GLY A 328 -1.00 -7.01 33.98
C GLY A 328 -1.47 -5.65 33.44
N LYS A 329 -0.97 -4.53 33.98
CA LYS A 329 -1.30 -3.19 33.45
C LYS A 329 -0.42 -2.88 32.24
N THR A 330 -1.03 -2.42 31.17
CA THR A 330 -0.33 -1.91 29.98
C THR A 330 -0.25 -0.38 30.01
N ILE A 331 0.93 0.17 29.75
CA ILE A 331 1.22 1.61 29.68
C ILE A 331 1.69 1.94 28.26
N ASN A 332 0.96 2.84 27.58
CA ASN A 332 1.40 3.35 26.29
C ASN A 332 2.65 4.23 26.46
N LEU A 333 3.75 3.86 25.83
CA LEU A 333 5.03 4.56 25.99
C LEU A 333 5.12 5.84 25.14
N LEU A 334 4.25 6.03 24.17
CA LEU A 334 4.22 7.23 23.32
C LEU A 334 3.45 8.38 23.98
N ALA A 335 2.44 8.05 24.79
CA ALA A 335 1.57 9.04 25.43
C ALA A 335 2.33 9.81 26.52
N PRO A 336 2.16 11.14 26.61
CA PRO A 336 2.69 11.92 27.72
C PRO A 336 1.90 11.66 29.00
N GLU A 337 2.47 12.01 30.14
CA GLU A 337 1.81 11.90 31.43
C GLU A 337 0.60 12.84 31.53
N ASP A 338 0.72 14.05 30.99
CA ASP A 338 -0.38 15.01 30.84
C ASP A 338 -0.69 15.26 29.35
N MET A 339 -1.76 14.65 28.88
CA MET A 339 -2.23 14.74 27.50
C MET A 339 -2.63 16.14 27.05
N SER A 340 -2.86 17.08 28.00
CA SER A 340 -3.27 18.46 27.70
C SER A 340 -2.07 19.41 27.54
N SER A 341 -0.92 19.07 28.12
CA SER A 341 0.28 19.92 28.11
C SER A 341 1.31 19.52 27.08
N ASP A 342 1.41 18.23 26.74
CA ASP A 342 2.38 17.68 25.82
C ASP A 342 1.74 16.83 24.70
N PHE A 343 2.37 16.82 23.51
CA PHE A 343 1.93 15.93 22.42
C PHE A 343 2.33 14.49 22.69
N LEU A 344 3.55 14.26 23.15
CA LEU A 344 4.19 12.96 23.29
C LEU A 344 5.05 12.89 24.55
N SER A 345 5.29 11.68 25.01
CA SER A 345 6.33 11.42 26.01
C SER A 345 7.73 11.61 25.40
N THR A 346 8.77 11.64 26.23
CA THR A 346 10.17 11.60 25.76
C THR A 346 10.45 10.41 24.87
N ILE A 347 9.88 9.23 25.17
CA ILE A 347 9.97 8.03 24.33
C ILE A 347 9.22 8.25 23.01
N GLY A 348 8.06 8.86 23.05
CA GLY A 348 7.24 9.15 21.86
C GLY A 348 7.93 10.09 20.89
N TYR A 349 8.61 11.15 21.40
CA TYR A 349 9.43 12.01 20.54
C TYR A 349 10.62 11.25 19.94
N GLY A 350 11.32 10.44 20.74
CA GLY A 350 12.40 9.59 20.24
C GLY A 350 11.90 8.65 19.14
N PHE A 351 10.75 8.03 19.33
CA PHE A 351 10.13 7.11 18.37
C PHE A 351 9.94 7.75 16.99
N ILE A 352 9.28 8.91 16.95
CA ILE A 352 9.02 9.59 15.67
C ILE A 352 10.29 10.19 15.04
N MET A 353 11.17 10.78 15.86
CA MET A 353 12.43 11.33 15.38
C MET A 353 13.31 10.25 14.76
N GLY A 354 13.37 9.06 15.34
CA GLY A 354 14.13 7.93 14.82
C GLY A 354 13.63 7.46 13.46
N ILE A 355 12.33 7.33 13.29
CA ILE A 355 11.72 6.95 12.01
C ILE A 355 12.02 8.01 10.93
N LEU A 356 11.79 9.28 11.24
CA LEU A 356 11.98 10.36 10.26
C LEU A 356 13.46 10.55 9.88
N HIS A 357 14.37 10.47 10.86
CA HIS A 357 15.81 10.61 10.62
C HIS A 357 16.35 9.50 9.70
N ASN A 358 15.88 8.28 9.89
CA ASN A 358 16.39 7.10 9.19
C ASN A 358 15.49 6.68 8.00
N TYR A 359 14.53 7.52 7.59
CA TYR A 359 13.53 7.12 6.60
C TYR A 359 14.12 6.80 5.22
N GLU A 360 15.25 7.41 4.83
CA GLU A 360 15.93 7.10 3.56
C GLU A 360 16.39 5.63 3.50
N ALA A 361 16.72 5.00 4.64
CA ALA A 361 17.02 3.57 4.68
C ALA A 361 15.75 2.71 4.70
N THR A 362 14.66 3.22 5.26
CA THR A 362 13.36 2.52 5.36
C THR A 362 12.56 2.58 4.06
N ASN A 363 12.62 3.69 3.32
CA ASN A 363 11.74 3.95 2.18
C ASN A 363 11.76 2.87 1.07
N PRO A 364 12.87 2.17 0.73
CA PRO A 364 12.82 1.05 -0.21
C PRO A 364 11.91 -0.10 0.23
N PHE A 365 11.77 -0.32 1.55
CA PHE A 365 10.89 -1.34 2.12
C PHE A 365 9.41 -0.91 2.16
N VAL A 366 9.16 0.40 2.01
CA VAL A 366 7.81 0.99 1.93
C VAL A 366 7.37 1.14 0.49
N SER A 367 8.22 1.74 -0.37
CA SER A 367 7.91 2.11 -1.76
C SER A 367 8.83 1.37 -2.71
N SER A 368 8.45 0.14 -3.09
CA SER A 368 9.27 -0.79 -3.88
C SER A 368 8.83 -0.94 -5.35
N THR A 369 7.75 -0.25 -5.79
CA THR A 369 7.19 -0.38 -7.14
C THR A 369 7.05 0.97 -7.84
N THR A 370 7.02 0.98 -9.17
CA THR A 370 6.75 2.21 -9.95
C THR A 370 5.40 2.82 -9.61
N ASP A 371 4.39 1.99 -9.35
CA ASP A 371 3.05 2.47 -9.03
C ASP A 371 3.00 3.16 -7.65
N ALA A 372 3.86 2.79 -6.69
CA ALA A 372 4.01 3.49 -5.42
C ALA A 372 4.43 4.96 -5.65
N PHE A 373 5.46 5.21 -6.47
CA PHE A 373 5.89 6.58 -6.82
C PHE A 373 4.86 7.33 -7.66
N ASN A 374 4.00 6.65 -8.41
CA ASN A 374 2.88 7.27 -9.11
C ASN A 374 1.76 7.68 -8.16
N ARG A 375 1.61 7.00 -7.01
CA ARG A 375 0.67 7.35 -5.94
C ARG A 375 1.18 8.54 -5.13
N LEU A 376 2.44 8.53 -4.74
CA LEU A 376 3.10 9.54 -3.90
C LEU A 376 3.43 10.80 -4.71
N LYS A 377 2.40 11.53 -5.14
CA LYS A 377 2.51 12.77 -5.93
C LYS A 377 1.56 13.84 -5.42
N PRO A 378 1.93 15.14 -5.56
CA PRO A 378 1.03 16.24 -5.21
C PRO A 378 -0.33 16.12 -5.89
N GLY A 379 -1.38 16.58 -5.21
CA GLY A 379 -2.77 16.59 -5.70
C GLY A 379 -3.59 15.37 -5.28
N PHE A 380 -3.02 14.46 -4.49
CA PHE A 380 -3.71 13.34 -3.83
C PHE A 380 -3.27 13.28 -2.37
N GLU A 381 -4.06 12.67 -1.50
CA GLU A 381 -3.76 12.51 -0.06
C GLU A 381 -2.64 11.49 0.20
N ALA A 382 -1.54 11.61 -0.49
CA ALA A 382 -0.43 10.69 -0.37
C ALA A 382 0.87 11.45 -0.09
N PRO A 383 1.64 11.04 0.95
CA PRO A 383 2.81 11.77 1.39
C PRO A 383 3.93 11.75 0.36
N VAL A 384 4.59 12.89 0.17
CA VAL A 384 5.82 12.99 -0.65
C VAL A 384 7.05 13.31 0.19
N CYS A 385 6.90 14.03 1.32
CA CYS A 385 8.00 14.54 2.13
C CYS A 385 8.18 13.75 3.42
N ILE A 386 9.40 13.71 3.95
CA ILE A 386 9.72 13.07 5.24
C ILE A 386 9.36 14.05 6.37
N VAL A 387 8.08 14.20 6.63
CA VAL A 387 7.57 15.11 7.66
C VAL A 387 6.46 14.48 8.49
N THR A 388 6.33 14.94 9.74
CA THR A 388 5.23 14.62 10.64
C THR A 388 4.37 15.85 10.90
N SER A 389 3.14 15.62 11.36
CA SER A 389 2.28 16.64 11.96
C SER A 389 1.78 16.15 13.31
N LEU A 390 1.87 17.00 14.32
CA LEU A 390 1.42 16.72 15.69
C LEU A 390 0.13 17.47 16.02
N GLY A 391 -0.16 18.54 15.30
CA GLY A 391 -1.18 19.54 15.59
C GLY A 391 -0.60 20.86 16.09
N HIS A 392 -1.39 21.92 16.08
CA HIS A 392 -0.93 23.24 16.54
C HIS A 392 -0.80 23.30 18.07
N THR A 393 -1.66 22.60 18.79
CA THR A 393 -1.61 22.48 20.26
C THR A 393 -1.89 21.06 20.70
N PRO A 394 -1.39 20.64 21.87
CA PRO A 394 -1.66 19.30 22.42
C PRO A 394 -3.15 18.97 22.56
N GLU A 395 -3.99 19.99 22.76
CA GLU A 395 -5.45 19.84 22.92
C GLU A 395 -6.17 19.57 21.59
N VAL A 396 -5.56 19.96 20.47
CA VAL A 396 -6.13 19.79 19.12
C VAL A 396 -5.22 18.91 18.28
N PRO A 397 -5.51 17.61 18.17
CA PRO A 397 -4.73 16.68 17.37
C PRO A 397 -4.64 17.13 15.91
N SER A 398 -3.56 16.76 15.25
CA SER A 398 -3.40 16.99 13.83
C SER A 398 -4.49 16.26 13.03
N ARG A 399 -4.92 16.89 11.93
CA ARG A 399 -5.76 16.29 10.90
C ARG A 399 -5.12 16.45 9.52
N ASN A 400 -3.83 16.78 9.48
CA ASN A 400 -3.09 16.92 8.24
C ASN A 400 -2.86 15.55 7.62
N ARG A 401 -3.36 15.33 6.40
CA ARG A 401 -3.20 14.08 5.64
C ARG A 401 -2.12 14.18 4.55
N SER A 402 -1.47 15.35 4.41
CA SER A 402 -0.42 15.57 3.40
C SER A 402 0.98 15.18 3.86
N ILE A 403 1.10 14.59 5.06
CA ILE A 403 2.38 14.27 5.74
C ILE A 403 2.67 12.78 5.71
N LEU A 404 3.94 12.41 5.91
CA LEU A 404 4.39 11.02 5.93
C LEU A 404 3.89 10.25 7.14
N MET A 405 3.99 10.86 8.33
CA MET A 405 3.73 10.22 9.60
C MET A 405 2.82 11.09 10.45
N GLY A 406 1.58 10.65 10.65
CA GLY A 406 0.57 11.35 11.44
C GLY A 406 0.55 10.89 12.90
N LEU A 407 0.43 11.83 13.85
CA LEU A 407 0.14 11.50 15.24
C LEU A 407 -1.37 11.31 15.41
N ILE A 408 -1.78 10.12 15.80
CA ILE A 408 -3.15 9.78 16.19
C ILE A 408 -3.21 9.77 17.71
N ARG A 409 -4.13 10.55 18.29
CA ARG A 409 -4.31 10.61 19.74
C ARG A 409 -5.74 10.98 20.13
N ASP A 410 -6.13 10.54 21.29
CA ASP A 410 -7.35 10.93 21.98
C ASP A 410 -6.99 11.40 23.40
N ILE A 411 -7.32 12.66 23.73
CA ILE A 411 -7.00 13.26 25.03
C ILE A 411 -7.65 12.48 26.18
N GLY A 412 -8.84 11.93 25.94
CA GLY A 412 -9.57 11.12 26.91
C GLY A 412 -9.05 9.67 27.03
N ASN A 413 -8.22 9.23 26.10
CA ASN A 413 -7.72 7.87 26.04
C ASN A 413 -6.23 7.81 25.65
N PRO A 414 -5.30 7.93 26.60
CA PRO A 414 -3.86 7.85 26.31
C PRO A 414 -3.44 6.56 25.57
N LYS A 415 -4.17 5.45 25.73
CA LYS A 415 -3.89 4.19 25.05
C LYS A 415 -4.07 4.27 23.53
N ALA A 416 -4.85 5.24 23.05
CA ALA A 416 -5.05 5.44 21.60
C ALA A 416 -3.87 6.14 20.91
N THR A 417 -2.87 6.64 21.67
CA THR A 417 -1.72 7.37 21.11
C THR A 417 -0.85 6.41 20.28
N ARG A 418 -0.73 6.71 18.98
CA ARG A 418 0.03 5.95 18.01
C ARG A 418 0.42 6.82 16.81
N PHE A 419 1.24 6.31 15.94
CA PHE A 419 1.57 6.95 14.67
C PHE A 419 0.99 6.17 13.48
N GLU A 420 0.59 6.91 12.46
CA GLU A 420 0.11 6.41 11.19
C GLU A 420 1.13 6.74 10.09
N LEU A 421 1.78 5.71 9.53
CA LEU A 421 2.59 5.84 8.32
C LEU A 421 1.70 5.75 7.08
N ARG A 422 1.66 6.83 6.27
CA ARG A 422 0.71 6.97 5.16
C ARG A 422 1.28 6.57 3.79
N ALA A 423 2.57 6.29 3.69
CA ALA A 423 3.22 5.94 2.42
C ALA A 423 3.03 4.49 1.96
N PRO A 424 2.86 3.48 2.83
CA PRO A 424 2.66 2.10 2.41
C PRO A 424 1.47 1.94 1.47
N ASN A 425 1.48 0.88 0.71
CA ASN A 425 0.44 0.51 -0.25
C ASN A 425 0.29 -1.03 -0.25
N PRO A 426 -0.78 -1.60 -0.80
CA PRO A 426 -1.03 -3.04 -0.71
C PRO A 426 0.05 -3.97 -1.34
N PHE A 427 1.07 -3.40 -2.01
CA PHE A 427 2.27 -4.13 -2.47
C PHE A 427 3.48 -3.97 -1.54
N THR A 428 3.35 -3.20 -0.48
CA THR A 428 4.38 -3.10 0.56
C THR A 428 4.52 -4.45 1.26
N ASN A 429 5.75 -4.88 1.51
CA ASN A 429 6.00 -6.02 2.38
C ASN A 429 5.85 -5.55 3.83
N THR A 430 4.66 -5.74 4.39
CA THR A 430 4.27 -5.27 5.73
C THR A 430 5.24 -5.75 6.81
N TYR A 431 5.73 -7.00 6.70
CA TYR A 431 6.69 -7.57 7.66
C TYR A 431 8.00 -6.77 7.70
N LEU A 432 8.61 -6.51 6.54
CA LEU A 432 9.87 -5.77 6.44
C LEU A 432 9.69 -4.27 6.72
N CYS A 433 8.58 -3.69 6.28
CA CYS A 433 8.22 -2.30 6.59
C CYS A 433 8.16 -2.09 8.10
N VAL A 434 7.39 -2.89 8.81
CA VAL A 434 7.23 -2.80 10.28
C VAL A 434 8.55 -3.08 11.01
N SER A 435 9.36 -4.03 10.53
CA SER A 435 10.70 -4.28 11.07
C SER A 435 11.56 -3.02 11.03
N CYS A 436 11.63 -2.36 9.87
CA CYS A 436 12.39 -1.12 9.71
C CYS A 436 11.86 0.00 10.61
N LEU A 437 10.52 0.15 10.73
CA LEU A 437 9.92 1.17 11.59
C LEU A 437 10.34 1.02 13.05
N TYR A 438 10.29 -0.18 13.60
CA TYR A 438 10.66 -0.37 15.01
C TYR A 438 12.18 -0.31 15.26
N LEU A 439 13.01 -0.78 14.32
CA LEU A 439 14.46 -0.64 14.42
C LEU A 439 14.88 0.84 14.38
N THR A 440 14.33 1.63 13.48
CA THR A 440 14.61 3.06 13.37
C THR A 440 14.02 3.85 14.55
N ALA A 441 12.83 3.48 15.03
CA ALA A 441 12.24 4.06 16.23
C ALA A 441 13.11 3.83 17.46
N LEU A 442 13.70 2.63 17.61
CA LEU A 442 14.61 2.32 18.70
C LEU A 442 15.83 3.26 18.72
N ASP A 443 16.43 3.53 17.58
CA ASP A 443 17.57 4.45 17.46
C ASP A 443 17.24 5.85 18.01
N GLY A 444 16.09 6.40 17.63
CA GLY A 444 15.63 7.69 18.14
C GLY A 444 15.26 7.65 19.64
N ILE A 445 14.65 6.55 20.11
CA ILE A 445 14.37 6.36 21.55
C ILE A 445 15.69 6.32 22.33
N GLU A 446 16.70 5.60 21.83
CA GLU A 446 18.03 5.57 22.46
C GLU A 446 18.64 6.96 22.55
N TYR A 447 18.56 7.75 21.47
CA TYR A 447 18.98 9.13 21.49
C TYR A 447 18.24 9.95 22.55
N ALA A 448 16.91 9.93 22.55
CA ALA A 448 16.08 10.69 23.47
C ALA A 448 16.40 10.38 24.94
N LEU A 449 16.53 9.09 25.28
CA LEU A 449 16.83 8.63 26.65
C LEU A 449 18.28 8.92 27.07
N LYS A 450 19.26 8.83 26.16
CA LYS A 450 20.69 9.09 26.44
C LYS A 450 21.02 10.58 26.51
N SER A 451 20.33 11.42 25.74
CA SER A 451 20.57 12.88 25.70
C SER A 451 20.18 13.60 26.99
N GLY A 452 19.25 13.04 27.76
CA GLY A 452 18.67 13.68 28.95
C GLY A 452 17.80 14.91 28.65
N LYS A 453 17.44 15.12 27.38
CA LYS A 453 16.54 16.20 26.93
C LYS A 453 15.13 16.01 27.50
N SER A 454 14.43 17.12 27.71
CA SER A 454 13.01 17.10 28.07
C SER A 454 12.15 16.89 26.83
N ALA A 455 10.87 16.55 27.03
CA ALA A 455 9.88 16.52 25.94
C ALA A 455 9.83 17.86 25.16
N ALA A 456 9.90 18.99 25.88
CA ALA A 456 9.96 20.32 25.27
C ALA A 456 11.23 20.55 24.42
N ASP A 457 12.41 20.05 24.85
CA ASP A 457 13.65 20.18 24.08
C ASP A 457 13.59 19.31 22.81
N LEU A 458 13.03 18.11 22.91
CA LEU A 458 12.83 17.20 21.77
C LEU A 458 11.80 17.75 20.78
N LEU A 459 10.72 18.32 21.28
CA LEU A 459 9.73 19.03 20.46
C LEU A 459 10.35 20.20 19.71
N ALA A 460 11.22 20.98 20.39
CA ALA A 460 11.92 22.10 19.77
C ALA A 460 12.84 21.61 18.64
N GLU A 461 13.59 20.54 18.86
CA GLU A 461 14.44 19.92 17.83
C GLU A 461 13.64 19.38 16.65
N LEU A 462 12.52 18.68 16.90
CA LEU A 462 11.63 18.18 15.85
C LEU A 462 10.99 19.32 15.04
N SER A 463 10.75 20.47 15.68
CA SER A 463 10.10 21.65 15.09
C SER A 463 11.09 22.67 14.50
N LYS A 464 12.38 22.34 14.42
CA LYS A 464 13.42 23.23 13.88
C LYS A 464 13.15 23.57 12.41
N LYS A 465 13.64 24.72 11.98
CA LYS A 465 13.64 25.14 10.58
C LYS A 465 14.88 24.62 9.84
N PRO A 466 14.85 24.56 8.50
CA PRO A 466 16.05 24.27 7.73
C PRO A 466 17.18 25.26 8.07
N GLY A 467 18.38 24.74 8.29
CA GLY A 467 19.57 25.51 8.69
C GLY A 467 19.74 25.74 10.19
N GLU A 468 18.76 25.42 11.03
CA GLU A 468 18.90 25.46 12.47
C GLU A 468 19.67 24.25 13.00
N ASP A 469 20.41 24.46 14.11
CA ASP A 469 21.19 23.40 14.74
C ASP A 469 20.29 22.31 15.34
N ALA A 470 20.73 21.07 15.20
CA ALA A 470 20.14 19.89 15.78
C ALA A 470 21.24 18.91 16.21
N ASP A 471 20.98 18.14 17.25
CA ASP A 471 21.95 17.16 17.75
C ASP A 471 21.75 15.78 17.08
N TYR A 472 20.53 15.48 16.64
CA TYR A 472 20.14 14.20 16.04
C TYR A 472 19.59 14.35 14.62
N LEU A 473 18.66 15.25 14.39
CA LEU A 473 18.02 15.43 13.08
C LEU A 473 18.94 16.19 12.10
N GLU A 474 18.78 15.93 10.81
CA GLU A 474 19.51 16.64 9.75
C GLU A 474 19.26 18.15 9.83
N LYS A 475 20.32 18.96 9.65
CA LYS A 475 20.26 20.42 9.78
C LYS A 475 19.60 21.10 8.58
N ASP A 476 19.70 20.48 7.39
CA ASP A 476 19.33 21.07 6.10
C ASP A 476 17.83 21.08 5.83
N ARG A 477 17.00 20.39 6.62
CA ARG A 477 15.56 20.26 6.41
C ARG A 477 14.74 20.39 7.68
N ALA A 478 13.43 20.64 7.52
CA ALA A 478 12.43 20.55 8.56
C ALA A 478 11.79 19.15 8.57
N TYR A 479 11.31 18.73 9.76
CA TYR A 479 10.69 17.42 9.96
C TYR A 479 9.25 17.50 10.46
N ARG A 480 8.76 18.72 10.78
CA ARG A 480 7.37 18.95 11.22
C ARG A 480 6.71 20.02 10.35
N CYS A 481 5.49 19.75 9.92
CA CYS A 481 4.66 20.68 9.15
C CYS A 481 3.19 20.48 9.52
N GLU A 482 2.52 21.56 9.90
CA GLU A 482 1.08 21.55 10.18
C GLU A 482 0.25 22.04 8.98
N GLU A 483 0.90 22.70 8.01
CA GLU A 483 0.30 23.19 6.78
C GLU A 483 0.19 22.07 5.74
N ASN A 484 -0.67 22.26 4.73
CA ASN A 484 -0.78 21.35 3.61
C ASN A 484 0.47 21.44 2.71
N VAL A 485 1.31 20.42 2.73
CA VAL A 485 2.59 20.42 1.96
C VAL A 485 2.40 20.47 0.45
N PHE A 486 1.19 20.24 -0.06
CA PHE A 486 0.90 20.28 -1.50
C PHE A 486 0.30 21.61 -1.95
N GLU A 487 -0.50 22.27 -1.10
CA GLU A 487 -1.25 23.48 -1.46
C GLU A 487 -0.56 24.75 -0.97
N ASP A 488 0.13 24.69 0.19
CA ASP A 488 0.75 25.84 0.80
C ASP A 488 2.22 26.05 0.40
N PHE A 489 2.81 25.10 -0.37
CA PHE A 489 4.19 25.16 -0.85
C PHE A 489 4.26 24.91 -2.35
N THR A 490 5.06 25.68 -3.07
CA THR A 490 5.52 25.32 -4.42
C THR A 490 6.45 24.11 -4.38
N ASP A 491 6.71 23.48 -5.54
CA ASP A 491 7.64 22.35 -5.61
C ASP A 491 9.05 22.74 -5.10
N GLU A 492 9.54 23.94 -5.46
CA GLU A 492 10.82 24.46 -5.04
C GLU A 492 10.89 24.77 -3.54
N GLU A 493 9.84 25.37 -2.98
CA GLU A 493 9.75 25.65 -1.54
C GLU A 493 9.69 24.36 -0.73
N ARG A 494 8.94 23.38 -1.21
CA ARG A 494 8.82 22.07 -0.59
C ARG A 494 10.14 21.31 -0.59
N ASP A 495 10.83 21.26 -1.72
CA ASP A 495 12.14 20.61 -1.83
C ASP A 495 13.19 21.31 -0.95
N ALA A 496 13.16 22.64 -0.84
CA ALA A 496 14.05 23.41 0.03
C ALA A 496 13.73 23.23 1.52
N ALA A 497 12.45 23.05 1.88
CA ALA A 497 12.04 22.91 3.27
C ALA A 497 12.22 21.47 3.80
N PHE A 498 11.93 20.46 2.99
CA PHE A 498 11.78 19.08 3.45
C PHE A 498 12.73 18.08 2.74
N GLY A 499 13.53 18.56 1.79
CA GLY A 499 14.36 17.71 0.93
C GLY A 499 13.58 17.16 -0.26
N LYS A 500 14.31 16.87 -1.34
CA LYS A 500 13.73 16.32 -2.57
C LYS A 500 13.50 14.80 -2.41
N PRO A 501 12.25 14.32 -2.53
CA PRO A 501 11.97 12.90 -2.44
C PRO A 501 12.42 12.15 -3.71
N PRO A 502 12.77 10.86 -3.61
CA PRO A 502 13.01 10.02 -4.78
C PRO A 502 11.73 9.85 -5.62
N ALA A 503 11.88 9.83 -6.93
CA ALA A 503 10.76 9.73 -7.88
C ALA A 503 10.68 8.38 -8.61
N THR A 504 11.67 7.51 -8.43
CA THR A 504 11.74 6.16 -9.01
C THR A 504 12.28 5.15 -7.98
N VAL A 505 12.07 3.86 -8.27
CA VAL A 505 12.65 2.77 -7.45
C VAL A 505 14.17 2.88 -7.41
N TRP A 506 14.81 3.22 -8.53
CA TRP A 506 16.27 3.36 -8.57
C TRP A 506 16.78 4.54 -7.75
N GLU A 507 16.14 5.71 -7.86
CA GLU A 507 16.51 6.86 -7.02
C GLU A 507 16.34 6.53 -5.53
N ASN A 508 15.30 5.80 -5.16
CA ASN A 508 15.07 5.35 -3.78
C ASN A 508 16.23 4.47 -3.27
N VAL A 509 16.63 3.47 -4.07
CA VAL A 509 17.78 2.61 -3.77
C VAL A 509 19.08 3.40 -3.68
N LYS A 510 19.31 4.37 -4.59
CA LYS A 510 20.48 5.25 -4.53
C LYS A 510 20.52 6.09 -3.26
N THR A 511 19.38 6.64 -2.87
CA THR A 511 19.25 7.43 -1.63
C THR A 511 19.59 6.59 -0.41
N MET A 512 19.07 5.36 -0.32
CA MET A 512 19.45 4.42 0.73
C MET A 512 20.95 4.14 0.75
N LYS A 513 21.54 3.79 -0.39
CA LYS A 513 22.98 3.49 -0.50
C LYS A 513 23.89 4.69 -0.18
N ALA A 514 23.39 5.92 -0.38
CA ALA A 514 24.10 7.14 -0.03
C ALA A 514 24.13 7.44 1.48
N ASN A 515 23.30 6.72 2.27
CA ASN A 515 23.16 6.90 3.72
C ASN A 515 23.52 5.61 4.49
N PRO A 516 24.80 5.14 4.43
CA PRO A 516 25.20 3.87 5.05
C PRO A 516 25.02 3.85 6.57
N ASP A 517 25.13 4.99 7.24
CA ASP A 517 24.92 5.09 8.68
C ASP A 517 23.45 4.79 9.05
N LYS A 518 22.51 5.26 8.24
CA LYS A 518 21.07 4.97 8.40
C LYS A 518 20.75 3.50 8.06
N VAL A 519 21.47 2.92 7.08
CA VAL A 519 21.37 1.48 6.77
C VAL A 519 21.86 0.67 7.97
N ALA A 520 22.95 1.05 8.62
CA ALA A 520 23.42 0.36 9.82
C ALA A 520 22.39 0.34 10.97
N VAL A 521 21.48 1.33 11.03
CA VAL A 521 20.38 1.34 12.02
C VAL A 521 19.38 0.23 11.75
N ILE A 522 18.97 0.02 10.50
CA ILE A 522 18.03 -1.09 10.16
C ILE A 522 18.72 -2.46 10.23
N GLU A 523 20.04 -2.54 10.13
CA GLU A 523 20.82 -3.76 10.31
C GLU A 523 21.09 -4.10 11.80
N ALA A 524 20.67 -3.22 12.71
CA ALA A 524 20.85 -3.45 14.15
C ALA A 524 20.17 -4.75 14.59
N GLY A 525 20.86 -5.50 15.47
CA GLY A 525 20.40 -6.82 15.88
C GLY A 525 20.70 -7.96 14.90
N GLY A 526 21.16 -7.64 13.67
CA GLY A 526 21.59 -8.62 12.66
C GLY A 526 20.47 -9.40 11.97
N THR A 527 19.21 -9.00 12.17
CA THR A 527 18.03 -9.62 11.53
C THR A 527 17.89 -9.19 10.08
N LEU A 528 17.84 -7.89 9.80
CA LEU A 528 17.99 -7.29 8.47
C LEU A 528 19.48 -7.11 8.14
N ASN A 529 20.29 -8.19 8.20
CA ASN A 529 21.71 -8.09 7.91
C ASN A 529 21.99 -7.72 6.44
N ALA A 530 23.22 -7.31 6.13
CA ALA A 530 23.62 -6.86 4.81
C ALA A 530 23.24 -7.84 3.68
N THR A 531 23.32 -9.15 3.90
CA THR A 531 22.91 -10.17 2.91
C THR A 531 21.42 -10.08 2.59
N ILE A 532 20.58 -9.91 3.60
CA ILE A 532 19.12 -9.75 3.45
C ILE A 532 18.80 -8.44 2.75
N VAL A 533 19.42 -7.34 3.18
CA VAL A 533 19.24 -6.01 2.57
C VAL A 533 19.66 -6.03 1.09
N ASP A 534 20.81 -6.59 0.77
CA ASP A 534 21.29 -6.72 -0.62
C ASP A 534 20.36 -7.59 -1.48
N SER A 535 19.87 -8.70 -0.93
CA SER A 535 18.90 -9.57 -1.61
C SER A 535 17.59 -8.83 -1.90
N PHE A 536 17.05 -8.13 -0.92
CA PHE A 536 15.85 -7.32 -1.09
C PHE A 536 16.05 -6.22 -2.14
N VAL A 537 17.13 -5.44 -2.05
CA VAL A 537 17.46 -4.38 -3.02
C VAL A 537 17.59 -4.95 -4.43
N ALA A 538 18.30 -6.07 -4.59
CA ALA A 538 18.41 -6.75 -5.89
C ALA A 538 17.03 -7.14 -6.43
N SER A 539 16.15 -7.64 -5.57
CA SER A 539 14.79 -8.08 -5.96
C SER A 539 13.91 -6.92 -6.44
N ILE A 540 13.92 -5.78 -5.74
CA ILE A 540 13.09 -4.61 -6.15
C ILE A 540 13.63 -3.95 -7.41
N VAL A 541 14.95 -3.91 -7.62
CA VAL A 541 15.55 -3.41 -8.87
C VAL A 541 15.20 -4.32 -10.04
N TYR A 542 15.28 -5.65 -9.84
CA TYR A 542 14.89 -6.62 -10.85
C TYR A 542 13.39 -6.52 -11.20
N ARG A 543 12.52 -6.39 -10.19
CA ARG A 543 11.08 -6.15 -10.39
C ARG A 543 10.84 -4.87 -11.16
N TRP A 544 11.47 -3.77 -10.77
CA TRP A 544 11.35 -2.48 -11.45
C TRP A 544 11.76 -2.56 -12.92
N LYS A 545 12.89 -3.22 -13.23
CA LYS A 545 13.35 -3.48 -14.60
C LYS A 545 12.30 -4.22 -15.40
N ASN A 546 11.76 -5.33 -14.87
CA ASN A 546 10.74 -6.13 -15.55
C ASN A 546 9.41 -5.37 -15.70
N GLU A 547 8.97 -4.62 -14.68
CA GLU A 547 7.78 -3.77 -14.80
C GLU A 547 7.91 -2.75 -15.94
N LEU A 548 9.07 -2.15 -16.09
CA LEU A 548 9.31 -1.23 -17.21
C LEU A 548 9.28 -1.94 -18.55
N ILE A 549 9.98 -3.06 -18.70
CA ILE A 549 10.10 -3.80 -19.97
C ILE A 549 8.75 -4.42 -20.38
N ASP A 550 8.08 -5.12 -19.47
CA ASP A 550 6.95 -5.99 -19.80
C ASP A 550 5.59 -5.31 -19.68
N ARG A 551 5.48 -4.24 -18.89
CA ARG A 551 4.19 -3.58 -18.61
C ARG A 551 4.16 -2.11 -19.00
N ILE A 552 5.09 -1.30 -18.48
CA ILE A 552 4.97 0.16 -18.56
C ILE A 552 5.30 0.67 -19.95
N ILE A 553 6.46 0.28 -20.51
CA ILE A 553 6.86 0.69 -21.86
C ILE A 553 5.86 0.18 -22.90
N PRO A 554 5.48 -1.13 -22.92
CA PRO A 554 4.46 -1.61 -23.86
C PRO A 554 3.12 -0.89 -23.71
N GLY A 555 2.71 -0.56 -22.48
CA GLY A 555 1.50 0.21 -22.21
C GLY A 555 1.54 1.62 -22.82
N VAL A 556 2.65 2.33 -22.63
CA VAL A 556 2.87 3.66 -23.26
C VAL A 556 2.89 3.55 -24.79
N GLU A 557 3.63 2.57 -25.33
CA GLU A 557 3.68 2.35 -26.79
C GLU A 557 2.30 2.05 -27.37
N ALA A 558 1.51 1.19 -26.72
CA ALA A 558 0.15 0.84 -27.16
C ALA A 558 -0.77 2.06 -27.12
N ALA A 559 -0.77 2.84 -26.03
CA ALA A 559 -1.56 4.05 -25.88
C ALA A 559 -1.20 5.08 -26.98
N VAL A 560 0.10 5.35 -27.15
CA VAL A 560 0.61 6.30 -28.14
C VAL A 560 0.28 5.87 -29.57
N ARG A 561 0.37 4.56 -29.88
CA ARG A 561 -0.01 4.01 -31.19
C ARG A 561 -1.52 4.06 -31.43
N GLY A 562 -2.31 3.98 -30.38
CA GLY A 562 -3.77 4.11 -30.42
C GLY A 562 -4.28 5.50 -30.82
N TYR A 563 -3.50 6.55 -30.62
CA TYR A 563 -3.88 7.89 -31.03
C TYR A 563 -3.89 8.01 -32.55
N LYS A 564 -5.04 8.33 -33.13
CA LYS A 564 -5.28 8.39 -34.58
C LYS A 564 -5.59 9.81 -35.03
N LYS A 565 -5.23 10.14 -36.26
CA LYS A 565 -5.73 11.34 -36.92
C LYS A 565 -7.24 11.18 -37.14
N LEU A 566 -8.01 12.14 -36.66
CA LEU A 566 -9.42 12.24 -36.93
C LEU A 566 -9.59 13.15 -38.17
N ASP A 567 -10.27 12.63 -39.17
CA ASP A 567 -10.43 13.34 -40.45
C ASP A 567 -11.32 14.57 -40.27
N ASN A 568 -10.76 15.74 -40.58
CA ASN A 568 -11.48 16.96 -40.86
C ASN A 568 -10.59 17.87 -41.73
N ASP A 569 -11.23 18.78 -42.46
CA ASP A 569 -10.56 19.75 -43.34
C ASP A 569 -10.15 21.04 -42.59
N ASP A 570 -10.20 21.06 -41.25
CA ASP A 570 -9.86 22.24 -40.46
C ASP A 570 -8.33 22.38 -40.29
N LYS A 571 -7.81 23.55 -40.67
CA LYS A 571 -6.38 23.88 -40.55
C LYS A 571 -5.88 23.92 -39.11
N ILE A 572 -6.75 24.19 -38.13
CA ILE A 572 -6.40 24.20 -36.72
C ILE A 572 -6.15 22.76 -36.23
N ASP A 573 -7.04 21.85 -36.59
CA ASP A 573 -6.95 20.45 -36.22
C ASP A 573 -5.78 19.76 -36.92
N GLU A 574 -5.47 20.13 -38.16
CA GLU A 574 -4.28 19.67 -38.87
C GLU A 574 -2.99 20.11 -38.15
N ARG A 575 -2.94 21.34 -37.63
CA ARG A 575 -1.81 21.85 -36.86
C ARG A 575 -1.66 21.10 -35.53
N ARG A 576 -2.77 20.88 -34.82
CA ARG A 576 -2.78 20.09 -33.57
C ARG A 576 -2.30 18.67 -33.81
N TRP A 577 -2.81 18.03 -34.86
CA TRP A 577 -2.38 16.67 -35.20
C TRP A 577 -0.89 16.60 -35.55
N LYS A 578 -0.31 17.59 -36.22
CA LYS A 578 1.13 17.65 -36.47
C LYS A 578 1.94 17.67 -35.17
N SER A 579 1.50 18.44 -34.17
CA SER A 579 2.12 18.46 -32.84
C SER A 579 2.04 17.08 -32.17
N ILE A 580 0.83 16.50 -32.12
CA ILE A 580 0.59 15.17 -31.57
C ILE A 580 1.46 14.11 -32.27
N LYS A 581 1.52 14.14 -33.59
CA LYS A 581 2.32 13.21 -34.40
C LYS A 581 3.81 13.30 -34.06
N ALA A 582 4.36 14.48 -33.89
CA ALA A 582 5.76 14.70 -33.53
C ALA A 582 6.07 14.07 -32.14
N LYS A 583 5.23 14.33 -31.16
CA LYS A 583 5.38 13.76 -29.80
C LYS A 583 5.21 12.24 -29.77
N ARG A 584 4.34 11.68 -30.62
CA ARG A 584 4.21 10.22 -30.77
C ARG A 584 5.47 9.59 -31.33
N VAL A 585 6.12 10.23 -32.31
CA VAL A 585 7.41 9.77 -32.87
C VAL A 585 8.48 9.81 -31.80
N GLU A 586 8.64 10.93 -31.12
CA GLU A 586 9.61 11.09 -30.03
C GLU A 586 9.48 10.03 -28.93
N LEU A 587 8.24 9.66 -28.57
CA LEU A 587 7.98 8.67 -27.52
C LEU A 587 8.17 7.22 -27.98
N ALA A 588 7.63 6.82 -29.13
CA ALA A 588 7.40 5.41 -29.44
C ALA A 588 7.72 4.99 -30.89
N LYS A 589 8.49 5.78 -31.65
CA LYS A 589 8.87 5.44 -33.03
C LYS A 589 10.29 5.87 -33.34
N ASP A 590 11.15 4.89 -33.58
CA ASP A 590 12.50 5.16 -34.08
C ASP A 590 12.49 5.77 -35.48
N LEU A 591 13.38 6.71 -35.71
CA LEU A 591 13.76 7.24 -37.01
C LEU A 591 15.10 6.65 -37.44
N ASP A 592 15.47 6.83 -38.73
CA ASP A 592 16.70 6.23 -39.25
C ASP A 592 17.95 6.63 -38.45
N ASP A 593 18.00 7.88 -37.96
CA ASP A 593 19.15 8.45 -37.25
C ASP A 593 18.86 8.74 -35.75
N GLU A 594 17.63 8.52 -35.26
CA GLU A 594 17.25 8.89 -33.89
C GLU A 594 16.34 7.85 -33.28
N LYS A 595 16.71 7.34 -32.08
CA LYS A 595 15.92 6.40 -31.29
C LYS A 595 14.93 7.13 -30.40
N CYS A 596 13.70 6.64 -30.38
CA CYS A 596 12.67 7.15 -29.48
C CYS A 596 12.98 6.86 -28.00
N ILE A 597 12.28 7.55 -27.11
CA ILE A 597 12.50 7.41 -25.65
C ILE A 597 12.25 5.98 -25.19
N CYS A 598 11.19 5.31 -25.67
CA CYS A 598 10.91 3.91 -25.30
C CYS A 598 12.06 2.95 -25.68
N THR A 599 12.65 3.11 -26.87
CA THR A 599 13.79 2.28 -27.31
C THR A 599 15.04 2.59 -26.49
N ARG A 600 15.35 3.87 -26.25
CA ARG A 600 16.50 4.28 -25.41
C ARG A 600 16.39 3.73 -24.00
N LEU A 601 15.19 3.79 -23.42
CA LEU A 601 14.93 3.23 -22.07
C LEU A 601 15.12 1.72 -22.03
N LYS A 602 14.63 0.97 -23.04
CA LYS A 602 14.87 -0.49 -23.13
C LYS A 602 16.36 -0.81 -23.21
N GLU A 603 17.11 -0.09 -24.04
CA GLU A 603 18.57 -0.28 -24.19
C GLU A 603 19.35 0.04 -22.91
N ALA A 604 18.94 1.06 -22.15
CA ALA A 604 19.54 1.39 -20.86
C ALA A 604 19.29 0.25 -19.85
N LEU A 605 18.06 -0.28 -19.79
CA LEU A 605 17.71 -1.41 -18.93
C LEU A 605 18.44 -2.72 -19.33
N GLU A 606 18.63 -2.98 -20.61
CA GLU A 606 19.39 -4.14 -21.11
C GLU A 606 20.88 -4.09 -20.73
N LYS A 607 21.43 -2.88 -20.59
CA LYS A 607 22.82 -2.66 -20.20
C LYS A 607 23.02 -2.47 -18.70
N ASP A 608 21.96 -2.59 -17.92
CA ASP A 608 21.92 -2.29 -16.48
C ASP A 608 22.41 -0.85 -16.14
N ASP A 609 22.24 0.07 -17.11
CA ASP A 609 22.46 1.51 -16.89
C ASP A 609 21.21 2.12 -16.23
N TYR A 610 21.08 1.85 -14.93
CA TYR A 610 19.90 2.20 -14.17
C TYR A 610 19.75 3.69 -13.92
N ASP A 611 20.83 4.47 -13.91
CA ASP A 611 20.78 5.93 -13.82
C ASP A 611 20.10 6.52 -15.05
N THR A 612 20.60 6.17 -16.25
CA THR A 612 19.99 6.59 -17.51
C THR A 612 18.54 6.05 -17.64
N ALA A 613 18.28 4.82 -17.20
CA ALA A 613 16.93 4.23 -17.25
C ALA A 613 15.95 5.01 -16.34
N SER A 614 16.37 5.42 -15.15
CA SER A 614 15.56 6.22 -14.23
C SER A 614 15.17 7.58 -14.82
N ASP A 615 16.16 8.29 -15.38
CA ASP A 615 15.91 9.59 -16.04
C ASP A 615 14.97 9.46 -17.23
N LEU A 616 15.19 8.46 -18.09
CA LEU A 616 14.35 8.20 -19.26
C LEU A 616 12.94 7.74 -18.87
N GLN A 617 12.78 7.00 -17.77
CA GLN A 617 11.46 6.65 -17.23
C GLN A 617 10.67 7.91 -16.88
N LEU A 618 11.25 8.84 -16.14
CA LEU A 618 10.60 10.10 -15.75
C LEU A 618 10.26 10.95 -16.97
N GLU A 619 11.19 11.06 -17.93
CA GLU A 619 10.97 11.77 -19.18
C GLU A 619 9.81 11.16 -19.97
N MET A 620 9.81 9.83 -20.16
CA MET A 620 8.77 9.09 -20.85
C MET A 620 7.40 9.32 -20.21
N MET A 621 7.29 9.18 -18.90
CA MET A 621 6.03 9.32 -18.19
C MET A 621 5.48 10.75 -18.29
N LYS A 622 6.33 11.76 -18.08
CA LYS A 622 5.95 13.18 -18.23
C LYS A 622 5.43 13.51 -19.63
N LYS A 623 6.15 13.06 -20.66
CA LYS A 623 5.76 13.32 -22.06
C LYS A 623 4.53 12.51 -22.47
N ALA A 624 4.37 11.28 -22.00
CA ALA A 624 3.18 10.47 -22.27
C ALA A 624 1.92 11.12 -21.68
N GLN A 625 1.96 11.59 -20.43
CA GLN A 625 0.85 12.30 -19.79
C GLN A 625 0.50 13.61 -20.52
N ALA A 626 1.51 14.38 -20.90
CA ALA A 626 1.30 15.63 -21.65
C ALA A 626 0.67 15.34 -23.03
N LEU A 627 1.11 14.28 -23.70
CA LEU A 627 0.56 13.86 -24.99
C LEU A 627 -0.88 13.36 -24.87
N GLU A 628 -1.18 12.57 -23.83
CA GLU A 628 -2.54 12.10 -23.56
C GLU A 628 -3.51 13.27 -23.37
N LYS A 629 -3.13 14.25 -22.54
CA LYS A 629 -3.92 15.46 -22.31
C LYS A 629 -4.17 16.24 -23.61
N GLU A 630 -3.13 16.41 -24.44
CA GLU A 630 -3.24 17.11 -25.72
C GLU A 630 -4.13 16.35 -26.71
N TYR A 631 -3.97 15.01 -26.82
CA TYR A 631 -4.79 14.17 -27.67
C TYR A 631 -6.26 14.17 -27.23
N ARG A 632 -6.52 14.14 -25.93
CA ARG A 632 -7.88 14.22 -25.39
C ARG A 632 -8.57 15.52 -25.79
N VAL A 633 -7.88 16.66 -25.67
CA VAL A 633 -8.41 17.96 -26.12
C VAL A 633 -8.68 17.97 -27.63
N TYR A 634 -7.74 17.40 -28.41
CA TYR A 634 -7.91 17.27 -29.87
C TYR A 634 -9.15 16.44 -30.23
N ALA A 635 -9.26 15.24 -29.65
CA ALA A 635 -10.33 14.29 -29.92
C ALA A 635 -11.71 14.84 -29.51
N LEU A 636 -11.81 15.43 -28.30
CA LEU A 636 -13.08 16.01 -27.81
C LEU A 636 -13.57 17.18 -28.68
N ASN A 637 -12.68 18.03 -29.15
CA ASN A 637 -13.08 19.14 -30.02
C ASN A 637 -13.66 18.65 -31.34
N ILE A 638 -13.09 17.63 -31.96
CA ILE A 638 -13.59 17.06 -33.20
C ILE A 638 -14.93 16.35 -33.02
N LEU A 639 -15.06 15.54 -31.99
CA LEU A 639 -16.31 14.84 -31.65
C LEU A 639 -17.44 15.84 -31.35
N PHE A 640 -17.14 16.97 -30.72
CA PHE A 640 -18.12 18.02 -30.46
C PHE A 640 -18.64 18.66 -31.74
N VAL A 641 -17.76 18.95 -32.70
CA VAL A 641 -18.15 19.49 -34.01
C VAL A 641 -18.98 18.47 -34.77
N PHE A 642 -18.61 17.20 -34.84
CA PHE A 642 -19.37 16.14 -35.50
C PHE A 642 -20.75 15.93 -34.87
N ALA A 643 -20.85 15.88 -33.55
CA ALA A 643 -22.11 15.75 -32.82
C ALA A 643 -23.05 16.95 -33.12
N GLY A 644 -22.51 18.16 -33.14
CA GLY A 644 -23.24 19.37 -33.49
C GLY A 644 -23.74 19.37 -34.93
N VAL A 645 -22.89 19.00 -35.88
CA VAL A 645 -23.26 18.92 -37.32
C VAL A 645 -24.30 17.81 -37.54
N THR A 646 -24.14 16.66 -36.93
CA THR A 646 -25.09 15.53 -37.04
C THR A 646 -26.45 15.89 -36.47
N GLN A 647 -26.50 16.58 -35.32
CA GLN A 647 -27.76 17.09 -34.74
C GLN A 647 -28.40 18.16 -35.60
N LEU A 648 -27.62 19.09 -36.18
CA LEU A 648 -28.12 20.10 -37.11
C LEU A 648 -28.69 19.48 -38.39
N LEU A 649 -28.04 18.45 -38.93
CA LEU A 649 -28.54 17.70 -40.11
C LEU A 649 -29.81 16.94 -39.80
N ALA A 650 -29.88 16.29 -38.59
CA ALA A 650 -31.07 15.59 -38.13
C ALA A 650 -32.25 16.55 -37.91
N LEU A 651 -32.01 17.73 -37.34
CA LEU A 651 -33.00 18.78 -37.14
C LEU A 651 -33.45 19.39 -38.48
N HIS A 652 -32.54 19.56 -39.43
CA HIS A 652 -32.88 20.01 -40.80
C HIS A 652 -33.74 18.98 -41.53
N HIS A 653 -33.38 17.71 -41.44
CA HIS A 653 -34.13 16.62 -42.08
C HIS A 653 -35.55 16.46 -41.48
N ARG A 654 -35.70 16.66 -40.17
CA ARG A 654 -36.98 16.47 -39.46
C ARG A 654 -37.89 17.69 -39.49
N TYR A 655 -37.35 18.90 -39.53
CA TYR A 655 -38.10 20.14 -39.35
C TYR A 655 -37.78 21.22 -40.42
N GLY A 656 -37.02 20.87 -41.44
CA GLY A 656 -36.64 21.78 -42.51
C GLY A 656 -35.82 23.00 -42.05
N ARG A 657 -35.87 24.12 -42.75
CA ARG A 657 -35.11 25.34 -42.45
C ARG A 657 -35.37 25.90 -41.03
N LYS A 658 -36.55 25.70 -40.47
CA LYS A 658 -36.88 26.16 -39.11
C LYS A 658 -36.14 25.34 -38.05
N GLY A 659 -35.98 24.03 -38.25
CA GLY A 659 -35.18 23.18 -37.33
C GLY A 659 -33.70 23.51 -37.35
N LEU A 660 -33.15 23.87 -38.53
CA LEU A 660 -31.76 24.28 -38.65
C LEU A 660 -31.48 25.59 -37.89
N LEU A 661 -32.37 26.59 -38.01
CA LEU A 661 -32.23 27.86 -37.28
C LEU A 661 -32.32 27.69 -35.77
N THR A 662 -33.23 26.85 -35.29
CA THR A 662 -33.37 26.56 -33.85
C THR A 662 -32.16 25.82 -33.32
N GLY A 663 -31.59 24.85 -34.06
CA GLY A 663 -30.37 24.13 -33.71
C GLY A 663 -29.14 25.04 -33.69
N LEU A 664 -29.00 25.97 -34.62
CA LEU A 664 -27.92 26.96 -34.65
C LEU A 664 -28.00 27.93 -33.45
N LEU A 665 -29.21 28.34 -33.05
CA LEU A 665 -29.42 29.17 -31.84
C LEU A 665 -29.05 28.45 -30.57
N LEU A 666 -29.41 27.16 -30.46
CA LEU A 666 -29.04 26.32 -29.29
C LEU A 666 -27.52 26.08 -29.21
N LEU A 667 -26.85 25.87 -30.35
CA LEU A 667 -25.38 25.76 -30.39
C LEU A 667 -24.70 27.08 -30.01
N ALA A 668 -25.20 28.22 -30.44
CA ALA A 668 -24.67 29.53 -30.05
C ALA A 668 -24.81 29.80 -28.56
N VAL A 669 -25.91 29.37 -27.92
CA VAL A 669 -26.14 29.51 -26.47
C VAL A 669 -25.24 28.55 -25.67
N MET A 670 -24.87 27.39 -26.20
CA MET A 670 -23.97 26.44 -25.55
C MET A 670 -22.47 26.79 -25.67
N VAL A 671 -22.09 27.58 -26.69
CA VAL A 671 -20.67 27.93 -26.96
C VAL A 671 -20.25 29.21 -26.22
N ILE A 672 -21.18 30.09 -25.88
CA ILE A 672 -20.89 31.39 -25.24
C ILE A 672 -20.35 31.25 -23.78
N PRO A 673 -20.65 30.21 -22.94
CA PRO A 673 -20.10 30.12 -21.61
C PRO A 673 -18.72 29.43 -21.47
N LEU A 674 -18.05 29.11 -22.58
CA LEU A 674 -16.78 28.34 -22.56
C LEU A 674 -15.53 29.19 -22.91
N THR A 675 -15.63 30.48 -22.89
CA THR A 675 -14.46 31.39 -22.85
C THR A 675 -14.25 31.89 -21.44
N PRO A 676 -12.96 31.88 -20.93
CA PRO A 676 -12.59 32.03 -19.53
C PRO A 676 -13.00 33.33 -18.90
#